data_acfd4b7004da0d5ccf46fb7c23d40564
#
_entry.id   acfd4b7004da0d5ccf46fb7c23d40564
#
_cell.length_a   1.000
_cell.length_b   1.000
_cell.length_c   1.000
_cell.angle_alpha   90.00
_cell.angle_beta   90.00
_cell.angle_gamma   90.00
#
_symmetry.space_group_name_H-M   'P 1'
#
loop_
_entity.id
_entity.type
_entity.pdbx_description
1 polymer ?
#
loop_
_entity_poly.entity_id
_entity_poly.type
_entity_poly.pdbx_seq_one_letter_code
_entity_poly.pdbx_strand_id
1 'polypeptide(L)'
;MLTAALAVLCALLVLVLLVQRPAIWPVLVVLAVLWFALFGVFRYRVRSWVARWVCGGSFEKSKTQFSLEPLSQPAALLSGETVLWYNTEFRTRLMKGEALLVPRVQKVLPGLDLQEARQVSGQLLNLADGVWSAHSSTVPGEAESMTLLVLNEETALRKVEAEYKASRPGYLVFLVDGYDDVFSDMLDSERARLLEGINRVLEDMIGRGTGFLRRVASGRYIAVVEERQLEQFAKRGYDVLDKIRALDPSVNLSISIGVGRGAKTLREAQDMAVQALDMAQGRGGDQAAEMTPDGFTFYGGVSHGVEKRSKVRSRIVADQLVKLIKEADHVVIMGHRMSDLDAIGSAEGVLRICKICDVPAVIAVRRDATLAGSLINALIAAGQEDDFIDPKGALPIISQRTLCIVVDTYQLGLVESREILEKCGKVAVIDHHRKGVGFIEKADLVCHEPYASSASELVTEFLQYVGDRDDKPNRIEAEGLLSGIMLDTRDFTLHTGVRTFEAAAALRRYGAETEHVRQLFDVSMVEYTTKARLVSEAQMYRGCAITVSGEVAPEARVAIAQAANDLLTIQNVEASFVAVQVGGGVNISARSLGAVNVQVIMESLGGGGHQTMAAAQLKHITPEAARSRIQTAIDQYREAQKKSGPESEPEQKKKDKQ
;
A
#
# COMPACT_ATOMS: atom_id res chain seq x y z
N MET A 1 53.54 -36.39 20.85
CA MET A 1 54.54 -37.46 20.53
C MET A 1 54.48 -38.63 21.48
N LEU A 2 54.56 -38.48 22.81
CA LEU A 2 54.54 -39.61 23.77
C LEU A 2 53.28 -40.49 23.66
N THR A 3 52.13 -39.92 23.44
CA THR A 3 50.85 -40.65 23.27
C THR A 3 50.78 -41.45 21.98
N ALA A 4 51.37 -40.93 20.90
CA ALA A 4 51.43 -41.65 19.61
C ALA A 4 52.42 -42.82 19.69
N ALA A 5 53.56 -42.62 20.36
CA ALA A 5 54.55 -43.70 20.59
C ALA A 5 54.00 -44.81 21.49
N LEU A 6 53.25 -44.44 22.55
CA LEU A 6 52.58 -45.40 23.44
C LEU A 6 51.48 -46.18 22.70
N ALA A 7 50.69 -45.53 21.83
CA ALA A 7 49.67 -46.16 21.02
C ALA A 7 50.25 -47.16 20.00
N VAL A 8 51.39 -46.83 19.37
CA VAL A 8 52.11 -47.73 18.47
C VAL A 8 52.67 -48.92 19.21
N LEU A 9 53.24 -48.71 20.41
CA LEU A 9 53.77 -49.80 21.23
C LEU A 9 52.66 -50.75 21.69
N CYS A 10 51.51 -50.22 22.14
CA CYS A 10 50.33 -51.01 22.49
C CYS A 10 49.78 -51.78 21.29
N ALA A 11 49.73 -51.17 20.08
CA ALA A 11 49.26 -51.82 18.87
C ALA A 11 50.21 -52.99 18.47
N LEU A 12 51.50 -52.81 18.58
CA LEU A 12 52.50 -53.87 18.33
C LEU A 12 52.38 -55.00 19.35
N LEU A 13 52.18 -54.71 20.62
CA LEU A 13 51.99 -55.72 21.67
C LEU A 13 50.72 -56.51 21.47
N VAL A 14 49.64 -55.85 21.09
CA VAL A 14 48.36 -56.49 20.73
C VAL A 14 48.52 -57.39 19.48
N LEU A 15 49.26 -56.95 18.50
CA LEU A 15 49.53 -57.72 17.28
C LEU A 15 50.30 -59.00 17.58
N VAL A 16 51.32 -58.94 18.43
CA VAL A 16 52.11 -60.09 18.87
C VAL A 16 51.27 -61.08 19.67
N LEU A 17 50.41 -60.61 20.58
CA LEU A 17 49.50 -61.48 21.35
C LEU A 17 48.39 -62.12 20.47
N LEU A 18 47.91 -61.42 19.45
CA LEU A 18 46.94 -61.93 18.48
C LEU A 18 47.47 -63.13 17.65
N VAL A 19 48.74 -63.05 17.24
CA VAL A 19 49.40 -64.10 16.47
C VAL A 19 49.65 -65.38 17.29
N GLN A 20 49.92 -65.22 18.60
CA GLN A 20 50.30 -66.37 19.46
C GLN A 20 49.11 -67.07 20.15
N ARG A 21 47.97 -66.41 20.41
CA ARG A 21 46.81 -67.01 21.09
C ARG A 21 45.47 -66.40 20.63
N PRO A 22 44.81 -66.91 19.62
CA PRO A 22 43.57 -66.37 19.08
C PRO A 22 42.35 -66.38 20.04
N ALA A 23 42.40 -67.16 21.11
CA ALA A 23 41.32 -67.22 22.12
C ALA A 23 41.24 -65.96 23.01
N ILE A 24 42.24 -65.07 22.96
CA ILE A 24 42.28 -63.87 23.79
C ILE A 24 41.66 -62.66 23.05
N TRP A 25 41.30 -62.80 21.79
CA TRP A 25 40.75 -61.74 20.92
C TRP A 25 39.57 -60.97 21.52
N PRO A 26 38.50 -61.60 22.04
CA PRO A 26 37.39 -60.91 22.60
C PRO A 26 37.76 -60.03 23.82
N VAL A 27 38.66 -60.51 24.66
CA VAL A 27 39.12 -59.76 25.84
C VAL A 27 39.91 -58.51 25.42
N LEU A 28 40.77 -58.58 24.37
CA LEU A 28 41.52 -57.44 23.86
C LEU A 28 40.64 -56.39 23.22
N VAL A 29 39.55 -56.79 22.51
CA VAL A 29 38.56 -55.87 21.96
C VAL A 29 37.84 -55.12 23.08
N VAL A 30 37.39 -55.86 24.12
CA VAL A 30 36.71 -55.21 25.26
C VAL A 30 37.66 -54.25 25.99
N LEU A 31 38.93 -54.60 26.18
CA LEU A 31 39.93 -53.73 26.79
C LEU A 31 40.25 -52.50 25.90
N ALA A 32 40.30 -52.67 24.60
CA ALA A 32 40.48 -51.53 23.67
C ALA A 32 39.30 -50.58 23.70
N VAL A 33 38.05 -51.08 23.69
CA VAL A 33 36.83 -50.26 23.81
C VAL A 33 36.79 -49.55 25.18
N LEU A 34 37.10 -50.24 26.29
CA LEU A 34 37.22 -49.62 27.60
C LEU A 34 38.30 -48.55 27.64
N TRP A 35 39.47 -48.81 27.03
CA TRP A 35 40.56 -47.86 26.97
C TRP A 35 40.19 -46.60 26.17
N PHE A 36 39.56 -46.78 25.01
CA PHE A 36 39.05 -45.65 24.22
C PHE A 36 38.00 -44.82 24.97
N ALA A 37 37.10 -45.47 25.68
CA ALA A 37 36.09 -44.81 26.50
C ALA A 37 36.73 -44.05 27.68
N LEU A 38 37.67 -44.69 28.40
CA LEU A 38 38.44 -44.08 29.52
C LEU A 38 39.32 -42.94 29.01
N PHE A 39 39.97 -43.11 27.85
CA PHE A 39 40.80 -42.05 27.24
C PHE A 39 39.93 -40.83 26.82
N GLY A 40 38.75 -41.06 26.28
CA GLY A 40 37.77 -40.01 25.97
C GLY A 40 37.37 -39.22 27.23
N VAL A 41 37.01 -39.92 28.30
CA VAL A 41 36.67 -39.33 29.60
C VAL A 41 37.86 -38.59 30.23
N PHE A 42 39.05 -39.16 30.16
CA PHE A 42 40.29 -38.55 30.64
C PHE A 42 40.62 -37.25 29.87
N ARG A 43 40.57 -37.32 28.52
CA ARG A 43 40.79 -36.16 27.67
C ARG A 43 39.76 -35.05 27.94
N TYR A 44 38.48 -35.42 28.15
CA TYR A 44 37.46 -34.45 28.55
C TYR A 44 37.74 -33.82 29.91
N ARG A 45 38.10 -34.64 30.94
CA ARG A 45 38.43 -34.13 32.28
C ARG A 45 39.65 -33.21 32.29
N VAL A 46 40.68 -33.54 31.53
CA VAL A 46 41.88 -32.69 31.41
C VAL A 46 41.50 -31.37 30.71
N ARG A 47 40.75 -31.42 29.63
CA ARG A 47 40.28 -30.21 28.98
C ARG A 47 39.37 -29.37 29.89
N SER A 48 38.46 -29.97 30.62
CA SER A 48 37.61 -29.25 31.57
C SER A 48 38.39 -28.70 32.77
N TRP A 49 39.47 -29.35 33.17
CA TRP A 49 40.36 -28.86 34.19
C TRP A 49 41.19 -27.65 33.69
N VAL A 50 41.73 -27.73 32.48
CA VAL A 50 42.41 -26.61 31.83
C VAL A 50 41.44 -25.43 31.60
N ALA A 51 40.24 -25.70 31.17
CA ALA A 51 39.20 -24.67 31.00
C ALA A 51 38.86 -23.98 32.34
N ARG A 52 38.73 -24.73 33.43
CA ARG A 52 38.57 -24.17 34.79
C ARG A 52 39.76 -23.34 35.23
N TRP A 53 40.97 -23.75 34.84
CA TRP A 53 42.18 -23.01 35.14
C TRP A 53 42.30 -21.72 34.30
N VAL A 54 41.93 -21.76 33.04
CA VAL A 54 41.88 -20.58 32.14
C VAL A 54 40.79 -19.59 32.54
N CYS A 55 39.65 -20.09 32.95
CA CYS A 55 38.52 -19.24 33.43
C CYS A 55 38.74 -18.73 34.88
N GLY A 56 39.69 -19.29 35.61
CA GLY A 56 40.14 -18.83 36.92
C GLY A 56 41.58 -18.30 36.94
N GLY A 57 42.09 -17.85 35.77
CA GLY A 57 43.49 -17.48 35.59
C GLY A 57 43.95 -16.30 36.45
N SER A 58 45.20 -16.39 36.95
CA SER A 58 45.91 -15.29 37.58
C SER A 58 46.74 -14.52 36.53
N PHE A 59 46.61 -13.21 36.49
CA PHE A 59 47.57 -12.36 35.76
C PHE A 59 48.94 -12.47 36.44
N GLU A 60 49.97 -12.90 35.72
CA GLU A 60 51.32 -13.15 36.19
C GLU A 60 52.02 -11.94 36.86
N LYS A 61 51.48 -10.74 36.79
CA LYS A 61 51.98 -9.49 37.38
C LYS A 61 51.14 -8.87 38.49
N SER A 62 49.95 -9.38 38.75
CA SER A 62 49.13 -8.94 39.89
C SER A 62 48.56 -10.18 40.59
N LYS A 63 48.63 -10.23 41.92
CA LYS A 63 48.05 -11.31 42.74
C LYS A 63 46.50 -11.40 42.67
N THR A 64 45.89 -10.84 41.64
CA THR A 64 44.45 -10.78 41.48
C THR A 64 44.01 -11.98 40.64
N GLN A 65 43.32 -12.92 41.27
CA GLN A 65 42.65 -14.02 40.58
C GLN A 65 41.37 -13.48 39.91
N PHE A 66 41.25 -13.67 38.59
CA PHE A 66 40.04 -13.40 37.86
C PHE A 66 39.27 -14.72 37.68
N SER A 67 37.98 -14.73 38.03
CA SER A 67 37.08 -15.88 37.82
C SER A 67 35.81 -15.45 37.12
N LEU A 68 35.35 -16.22 36.13
CA LEU A 68 34.04 -16.03 35.47
C LEU A 68 32.90 -16.68 36.28
N GLU A 69 33.22 -17.41 37.35
CA GLU A 69 32.19 -18.07 38.20
C GLU A 69 31.20 -17.09 38.84
N PRO A 70 31.61 -15.87 39.31
CA PRO A 70 30.69 -14.92 39.92
C PRO A 70 29.84 -14.13 38.96
N LEU A 71 29.92 -14.37 37.64
CA LEU A 71 29.04 -13.70 36.69
C LEU A 71 27.56 -14.04 36.99
N SER A 72 26.73 -13.01 37.08
CA SER A 72 25.28 -13.16 37.26
C SER A 72 24.57 -13.66 36.03
N GLN A 73 25.25 -13.72 34.91
CA GLN A 73 24.75 -14.22 33.61
C GLN A 73 25.23 -15.66 33.40
N PRO A 74 24.38 -16.54 32.86
CA PRO A 74 24.79 -17.85 32.41
C PRO A 74 25.94 -17.75 31.41
N ALA A 75 27.06 -18.39 31.73
CA ALA A 75 28.25 -18.40 30.90
C ALA A 75 28.78 -19.82 30.73
N ALA A 76 29.27 -20.13 29.52
CA ALA A 76 29.86 -21.42 29.20
C ALA A 76 31.08 -21.23 28.26
N LEU A 77 32.07 -22.09 28.40
CA LEU A 77 33.21 -22.17 27.51
C LEU A 77 33.06 -23.43 26.66
N LEU A 78 33.13 -23.26 25.35
CA LEU A 78 32.88 -24.30 24.36
C LEU A 78 34.19 -24.63 23.61
N SER A 79 34.36 -25.91 23.22
CA SER A 79 35.26 -26.33 22.14
C SER A 79 34.40 -27.01 21.06
N GLY A 80 34.22 -26.29 19.93
CA GLY A 80 33.20 -26.66 18.98
C GLY A 80 31.81 -26.68 19.63
N GLU A 81 31.10 -27.78 19.55
CA GLU A 81 29.77 -27.96 20.19
C GLU A 81 29.81 -28.49 21.63
N THR A 82 31.02 -28.80 22.15
CA THR A 82 31.15 -29.42 23.47
C THR A 82 31.37 -28.36 24.54
N VAL A 83 30.55 -28.39 25.60
CA VAL A 83 30.72 -27.51 26.77
C VAL A 83 31.86 -28.01 27.63
N LEU A 84 32.93 -27.21 27.75
CA LEU A 84 34.11 -27.54 28.58
C LEU A 84 33.97 -27.06 30.02
N TRP A 85 33.36 -25.90 30.19
CA TRP A 85 33.11 -25.27 31.46
C TRP A 85 31.84 -24.45 31.41
N TYR A 86 31.20 -24.29 32.54
CA TYR A 86 30.02 -23.42 32.74
C TYR A 86 30.01 -22.93 34.21
N ASN A 87 29.45 -21.73 34.43
CA ASN A 87 29.26 -21.17 35.76
C ASN A 87 27.99 -21.72 36.44
N THR A 88 27.83 -21.38 37.73
CA THR A 88 26.66 -21.80 38.52
C THR A 88 25.34 -21.33 37.91
N GLU A 89 25.30 -20.12 37.36
CA GLU A 89 24.09 -19.60 36.72
C GLU A 89 23.67 -20.41 35.48
N PHE A 90 24.59 -20.80 34.63
CA PHE A 90 24.33 -21.68 33.51
C PHE A 90 23.74 -23.03 33.93
N ARG A 91 24.30 -23.61 34.99
CA ARG A 91 23.84 -24.89 35.53
C ARG A 91 22.43 -24.78 36.14
N THR A 92 22.15 -23.75 36.92
CA THR A 92 20.90 -23.62 37.65
C THR A 92 19.74 -23.19 36.72
N ARG A 93 19.97 -22.23 35.83
CA ARG A 93 18.92 -21.68 34.97
C ARG A 93 18.69 -22.51 33.72
N LEU A 94 19.71 -22.99 33.05
CA LEU A 94 19.58 -23.64 31.75
C LEU A 94 19.64 -25.17 31.83
N MET A 95 20.42 -25.73 32.74
CA MET A 95 20.55 -27.18 32.94
C MET A 95 19.64 -27.70 34.07
N LYS A 96 18.89 -26.84 34.75
CA LYS A 96 17.99 -27.18 35.88
C LYS A 96 18.69 -28.02 36.99
N GLY A 97 19.99 -27.81 37.17
CA GLY A 97 20.81 -28.51 38.17
C GLY A 97 21.33 -29.88 37.72
N GLU A 98 20.94 -30.38 36.55
CA GLU A 98 21.46 -31.65 36.03
C GLU A 98 22.95 -31.53 35.62
N ALA A 99 23.74 -32.52 35.99
CA ALA A 99 25.15 -32.63 35.57
C ALA A 99 25.23 -33.59 34.39
N LEU A 100 25.57 -33.08 33.22
CA LEU A 100 25.79 -33.87 32.00
C LEU A 100 27.27 -34.37 31.99
N LEU A 101 27.47 -35.66 31.74
CA LEU A 101 28.79 -36.26 31.66
C LEU A 101 29.62 -35.73 30.48
N VAL A 102 28.98 -35.43 29.34
CA VAL A 102 29.58 -34.76 28.17
C VAL A 102 28.48 -33.88 27.53
N PRO A 103 28.33 -32.63 28.01
CA PRO A 103 27.26 -31.79 27.52
C PRO A 103 27.59 -31.25 26.13
N ARG A 104 26.72 -31.59 25.15
CA ARG A 104 26.69 -30.88 23.90
C ARG A 104 25.79 -29.66 24.07
N VAL A 105 26.26 -28.48 23.63
CA VAL A 105 25.55 -27.22 23.80
C VAL A 105 24.13 -27.26 23.15
N GLN A 106 23.97 -27.93 22.04
CA GLN A 106 22.67 -28.11 21.34
C GLN A 106 21.61 -28.86 22.17
N LYS A 107 22.01 -29.68 23.17
CA LYS A 107 21.07 -30.32 24.09
C LYS A 107 20.50 -29.34 25.12
N VAL A 108 21.28 -28.35 25.51
CA VAL A 108 20.92 -27.33 26.51
C VAL A 108 20.27 -26.13 25.82
N LEU A 109 20.77 -25.76 24.65
CA LEU A 109 20.32 -24.61 23.86
C LEU A 109 19.97 -25.07 22.43
N PRO A 110 18.76 -25.63 22.24
CA PRO A 110 18.32 -26.05 20.93
C PRO A 110 18.24 -24.85 19.95
N GLY A 111 18.80 -25.01 18.75
CA GLY A 111 18.80 -23.97 17.73
C GLY A 111 19.88 -22.90 17.87
N LEU A 112 20.84 -23.06 18.79
CA LEU A 112 21.97 -22.15 18.91
C LEU A 112 22.87 -22.24 17.67
N ASP A 113 23.07 -21.09 16.99
CA ASP A 113 24.08 -20.89 15.96
C ASP A 113 25.18 -19.95 16.49
N LEU A 114 26.37 -20.48 16.64
CA LEU A 114 27.52 -19.72 17.16
C LEU A 114 27.98 -18.60 16.22
N GLN A 115 27.69 -18.67 14.93
CA GLN A 115 28.01 -17.61 13.97
C GLN A 115 27.04 -16.42 14.14
N GLU A 116 25.75 -16.69 14.27
CA GLU A 116 24.74 -15.66 14.55
C GLU A 116 24.97 -15.04 15.93
N ALA A 117 25.24 -15.85 16.96
CA ALA A 117 25.54 -15.40 18.30
C ALA A 117 26.81 -14.53 18.40
N ARG A 118 27.68 -14.54 17.38
CA ARG A 118 28.89 -13.69 17.31
C ARG A 118 28.58 -12.27 16.83
N GLN A 119 27.40 -12.01 16.25
CA GLN A 119 27.00 -10.67 15.84
C GLN A 119 26.78 -9.77 17.08
N VAL A 120 26.85 -8.46 16.88
CA VAL A 120 26.64 -7.47 17.95
C VAL A 120 25.27 -7.61 18.62
N SER A 121 24.24 -7.95 17.82
CA SER A 121 22.87 -8.19 18.31
C SER A 121 22.72 -9.50 19.09
N GLY A 122 23.69 -10.43 18.97
CA GLY A 122 23.52 -11.79 19.47
C GLY A 122 22.48 -12.58 18.71
N GLN A 123 22.26 -13.83 19.14
CA GLN A 123 21.16 -14.68 18.64
C GLN A 123 20.05 -14.77 19.69
N LEU A 124 18.80 -14.59 19.26
CA LEU A 124 17.64 -14.80 20.14
C LEU A 124 17.25 -16.28 20.17
N LEU A 125 17.10 -16.81 21.37
CA LEU A 125 16.68 -18.19 21.63
C LEU A 125 15.39 -18.18 22.44
N ASN A 126 14.36 -18.86 21.92
CA ASN A 126 13.12 -19.12 22.65
C ASN A 126 13.25 -20.46 23.37
N LEU A 127 13.54 -20.42 24.64
CA LEU A 127 13.62 -21.61 25.50
C LEU A 127 12.32 -21.78 26.28
N ALA A 128 12.12 -22.98 26.84
CA ALA A 128 10.91 -23.28 27.59
C ALA A 128 10.64 -22.31 28.77
N ASP A 129 11.69 -21.72 29.32
CA ASP A 129 11.62 -20.84 30.49
C ASP A 129 11.67 -19.35 30.13
N GLY A 130 11.76 -18.99 28.83
CA GLY A 130 11.77 -17.59 28.39
C GLY A 130 12.60 -17.31 27.16
N VAL A 131 12.75 -16.02 26.86
CA VAL A 131 13.54 -15.51 25.74
C VAL A 131 14.94 -15.13 26.22
N TRP A 132 15.93 -15.62 25.53
CA TRP A 132 17.33 -15.42 25.86
C TRP A 132 18.10 -14.84 24.66
N SER A 133 19.01 -13.90 24.88
CA SER A 133 20.00 -13.50 23.88
C SER A 133 21.33 -14.19 24.15
N ALA A 134 21.84 -14.92 23.17
CA ALA A 134 23.12 -15.61 23.23
C ALA A 134 24.18 -14.79 22.50
N HIS A 135 25.29 -14.52 23.19
CA HIS A 135 26.45 -13.82 22.64
C HIS A 135 27.66 -14.73 22.70
N SER A 136 28.39 -14.87 21.60
CA SER A 136 29.59 -15.69 21.52
C SER A 136 30.83 -14.87 21.18
N SER A 137 31.94 -15.19 21.81
CA SER A 137 33.25 -14.58 21.56
C SER A 137 34.33 -15.65 21.47
N THR A 138 35.25 -15.50 20.52
CA THR A 138 36.36 -16.44 20.37
C THR A 138 37.47 -16.09 21.34
N VAL A 139 37.89 -17.06 22.15
CA VAL A 139 39.04 -16.94 23.04
C VAL A 139 40.24 -17.55 22.32
N PRO A 140 41.32 -16.78 22.08
CA PRO A 140 42.54 -17.31 21.44
C PRO A 140 43.16 -18.41 22.29
N GLY A 141 43.51 -19.54 21.68
CA GLY A 141 44.20 -20.65 22.33
C GLY A 141 45.26 -21.24 21.41
N GLU A 142 46.33 -21.82 22.00
CA GLU A 142 47.50 -22.33 21.25
C GLU A 142 47.21 -23.54 20.35
N ALA A 143 46.10 -24.31 20.58
CA ALA A 143 45.82 -25.55 19.84
C ALA A 143 44.42 -25.64 19.21
N GLU A 144 43.42 -25.04 19.80
CA GLU A 144 42.02 -24.98 19.28
C GLU A 144 41.38 -23.67 19.75
N SER A 145 40.67 -22.97 18.90
CA SER A 145 39.88 -21.78 19.28
C SER A 145 38.74 -22.21 20.22
N MET A 146 38.70 -21.64 21.42
CA MET A 146 37.61 -21.81 22.36
C MET A 146 36.58 -20.69 22.14
N THR A 147 35.30 -20.95 22.38
CA THR A 147 34.23 -19.96 22.29
C THR A 147 33.63 -19.74 23.68
N LEU A 148 33.73 -18.49 24.17
CA LEU A 148 32.96 -18.06 25.34
C LEU A 148 31.54 -17.72 24.89
N LEU A 149 30.57 -18.35 25.52
CA LEU A 149 29.14 -18.10 25.33
C LEU A 149 28.59 -17.45 26.58
N VAL A 150 27.89 -16.32 26.43
CA VAL A 150 27.20 -15.62 27.53
C VAL A 150 25.74 -15.42 27.10
N LEU A 151 24.82 -15.70 28.02
CA LEU A 151 23.37 -15.55 27.76
C LEU A 151 22.78 -14.48 28.68
N ASN A 152 21.90 -13.66 28.10
CA ASN A 152 21.09 -12.70 28.85
C ASN A 152 19.64 -13.09 28.77
N GLU A 153 18.95 -13.12 29.89
CA GLU A 153 17.51 -13.33 29.92
C GLU A 153 16.80 -12.03 29.54
N GLU A 154 16.08 -12.05 28.43
CA GLU A 154 15.35 -10.90 27.91
C GLU A 154 13.83 -11.02 28.10
N THR A 155 13.34 -12.06 28.75
CA THR A 155 11.90 -12.34 28.90
C THR A 155 11.13 -11.14 29.45
N ALA A 156 11.61 -10.52 30.53
CA ALA A 156 10.98 -9.35 31.12
C ALA A 156 11.05 -8.13 30.21
N LEU A 157 12.23 -7.89 29.58
CA LEU A 157 12.43 -6.80 28.65
C LEU A 157 11.50 -6.92 27.42
N ARG A 158 11.42 -8.12 26.84
CA ARG A 158 10.55 -8.38 25.68
C ARG A 158 9.07 -8.25 26.02
N LYS A 159 8.66 -8.67 27.21
CA LYS A 159 7.29 -8.46 27.69
C LYS A 159 6.98 -6.97 27.84
N VAL A 160 7.89 -6.20 28.44
CA VAL A 160 7.71 -4.76 28.59
C VAL A 160 7.72 -4.07 27.23
N GLU A 161 8.61 -4.45 26.32
CA GLU A 161 8.64 -3.92 24.95
C GLU A 161 7.34 -4.23 24.18
N ALA A 162 6.86 -5.46 24.28
CA ALA A 162 5.59 -5.85 23.65
C ALA A 162 4.41 -5.09 24.24
N GLU A 163 4.34 -4.97 25.58
CA GLU A 163 3.29 -4.19 26.25
C GLU A 163 3.39 -2.71 25.92
N TYR A 164 4.59 -2.15 25.88
CA TYR A 164 4.81 -0.77 25.46
C TYR A 164 4.30 -0.52 24.04
N LYS A 165 4.58 -1.43 23.09
CA LYS A 165 4.09 -1.33 21.71
C LYS A 165 2.56 -1.47 21.67
N ALA A 166 2.00 -2.42 22.38
CA ALA A 166 0.56 -2.71 22.40
C ALA A 166 -0.27 -1.62 23.10
N SER A 167 0.30 -0.95 24.10
CA SER A 167 -0.36 0.13 24.86
C SER A 167 -0.12 1.53 24.31
N ARG A 168 0.67 1.68 23.22
CA ARG A 168 0.86 3.02 22.62
C ARG A 168 -0.48 3.59 22.16
N PRO A 169 -0.73 4.88 22.45
CA PRO A 169 -1.98 5.50 22.04
C PRO A 169 -1.99 5.78 20.54
N GLY A 170 -3.07 5.40 19.89
CA GLY A 170 -3.43 5.85 18.55
C GLY A 170 -4.60 6.82 18.60
N TYR A 171 -4.69 7.70 17.61
CA TYR A 171 -5.70 8.76 17.53
C TYR A 171 -6.65 8.49 16.38
N LEU A 172 -7.96 8.63 16.62
CA LEU A 172 -8.98 8.47 15.59
C LEU A 172 -9.81 9.74 15.49
N VAL A 173 -10.15 10.11 14.28
CA VAL A 173 -11.13 11.16 13.96
C VAL A 173 -12.23 10.54 13.13
N PHE A 174 -13.47 10.72 13.55
CA PHE A 174 -14.65 10.28 12.82
C PHE A 174 -15.41 11.48 12.30
N LEU A 175 -15.92 11.38 11.09
CA LEU A 175 -16.78 12.39 10.50
C LEU A 175 -17.96 11.71 9.81
N VAL A 176 -19.18 12.10 10.21
CA VAL A 176 -20.39 11.71 9.51
C VAL A 176 -20.42 12.42 8.17
N ASP A 177 -20.42 11.66 7.09
CA ASP A 177 -20.37 12.21 5.74
C ASP A 177 -21.66 12.95 5.41
N GLY A 178 -21.55 14.17 4.84
CA GLY A 178 -22.72 14.96 4.44
C GLY A 178 -23.67 15.30 5.61
N TYR A 179 -23.16 15.49 6.82
CA TYR A 179 -23.96 15.71 8.03
C TYR A 179 -25.09 16.73 7.84
N ASP A 180 -24.79 17.89 7.28
CA ASP A 180 -25.79 18.95 7.09
C ASP A 180 -26.83 18.55 6.06
N ASP A 181 -26.42 17.90 4.95
CA ASP A 181 -27.32 17.45 3.89
C ASP A 181 -28.25 16.33 4.37
N VAL A 182 -27.71 15.39 5.16
CA VAL A 182 -28.48 14.25 5.69
C VAL A 182 -29.51 14.69 6.73
N PHE A 183 -29.18 15.68 7.56
CA PHE A 183 -29.99 16.05 8.73
C PHE A 183 -30.82 17.35 8.55
N SER A 184 -30.65 18.11 7.43
CA SER A 184 -31.37 19.39 7.22
C SER A 184 -32.88 19.22 7.08
N ASP A 185 -33.31 18.19 6.41
CA ASP A 185 -34.72 17.97 6.03
C ASP A 185 -35.43 16.96 6.94
N MET A 186 -34.74 16.45 7.99
CA MET A 186 -35.29 15.47 8.92
C MET A 186 -36.06 16.12 10.08
N LEU A 187 -37.09 15.42 10.55
CA LEU A 187 -37.76 15.76 11.79
C LEU A 187 -36.80 15.61 12.97
N ASP A 188 -36.90 16.48 13.98
CA ASP A 188 -36.03 16.48 15.17
C ASP A 188 -35.99 15.12 15.88
N SER A 189 -37.09 14.39 15.92
CA SER A 189 -37.19 13.06 16.54
C SER A 189 -36.42 11.97 15.75
N GLU A 190 -36.45 12.03 14.43
CA GLU A 190 -35.70 11.11 13.55
C GLU A 190 -34.21 11.40 13.63
N ARG A 191 -33.85 12.68 13.57
CA ARG A 191 -32.48 13.16 13.75
C ARG A 191 -31.90 12.70 15.09
N ALA A 192 -32.65 12.87 16.19
CA ALA A 192 -32.21 12.45 17.52
C ALA A 192 -31.97 10.93 17.59
N ARG A 193 -32.88 10.12 17.02
CA ARG A 193 -32.76 8.66 16.95
C ARG A 193 -31.51 8.20 16.20
N LEU A 194 -31.24 8.80 15.02
CA LEU A 194 -30.06 8.43 14.23
C LEU A 194 -28.77 8.85 14.93
N LEU A 195 -28.70 10.04 15.52
CA LEU A 195 -27.55 10.49 16.28
C LEU A 195 -27.28 9.60 17.50
N GLU A 196 -28.32 9.15 18.20
CA GLU A 196 -28.18 8.18 19.29
C GLU A 196 -27.64 6.83 18.77
N GLY A 197 -28.14 6.38 17.61
CA GLY A 197 -27.64 5.18 16.93
C GLY A 197 -26.15 5.26 16.60
N ILE A 198 -25.72 6.37 16.01
CA ILE A 198 -24.31 6.63 15.69
C ILE A 198 -23.47 6.61 16.98
N ASN A 199 -23.91 7.35 18.02
CA ASN A 199 -23.19 7.38 19.29
C ASN A 199 -23.00 5.98 19.86
N ARG A 200 -24.07 5.17 19.90
CA ARG A 200 -24.05 3.79 20.42
C ARG A 200 -23.07 2.93 19.64
N VAL A 201 -23.09 2.97 18.32
CA VAL A 201 -22.19 2.18 17.45
C VAL A 201 -20.73 2.56 17.68
N LEU A 202 -20.42 3.87 17.81
CA LEU A 202 -19.07 4.35 18.07
C LEU A 202 -18.61 4.03 19.51
N GLU A 203 -19.48 4.14 20.50
CA GLU A 203 -19.22 3.75 21.89
C GLU A 203 -18.95 2.23 22.02
N ASP A 204 -19.71 1.43 21.31
CA ASP A 204 -19.50 -0.03 21.26
C ASP A 204 -18.18 -0.40 20.59
N MET A 205 -17.78 0.32 19.52
CA MET A 205 -16.49 0.13 18.87
C MET A 205 -15.32 0.44 19.82
N ILE A 206 -15.36 1.58 20.49
CA ILE A 206 -14.27 2.03 21.37
C ILE A 206 -14.23 1.21 22.67
N GLY A 207 -15.37 0.73 23.12
CA GLY A 207 -15.49 -0.09 24.33
C GLY A 207 -15.40 0.73 25.62
N ARG A 208 -15.79 0.08 26.74
CA ARG A 208 -15.72 0.68 28.07
C ARG A 208 -14.40 0.31 28.74
N GLY A 209 -13.53 1.28 28.98
CA GLY A 209 -12.37 1.14 29.88
C GLY A 209 -10.97 1.17 29.27
N THR A 210 -10.80 1.12 27.94
CA THR A 210 -9.46 1.10 27.31
C THR A 210 -9.18 2.30 26.40
N GLY A 211 -10.21 3.10 26.10
CA GLY A 211 -10.09 4.32 25.31
C GLY A 211 -11.17 5.33 25.68
N PHE A 212 -11.18 6.45 25.04
CA PHE A 212 -12.26 7.42 25.18
C PHE A 212 -12.75 7.90 23.81
N LEU A 213 -14.04 8.22 23.75
CA LEU A 213 -14.72 8.83 22.62
C LEU A 213 -15.29 10.20 23.05
N ARG A 214 -15.14 11.21 22.22
CA ARG A 214 -15.72 12.55 22.44
C ARG A 214 -16.28 13.10 21.15
N ARG A 215 -17.49 13.63 21.23
CA ARG A 215 -18.06 14.46 20.17
C ARG A 215 -17.51 15.88 20.30
N VAL A 216 -16.86 16.39 19.25
CA VAL A 216 -16.21 17.71 19.25
C VAL A 216 -16.97 18.75 18.44
N ALA A 217 -17.79 18.32 17.48
CA ALA A 217 -18.65 19.19 16.68
C ALA A 217 -19.85 18.37 16.14
N SER A 218 -20.74 19.02 15.38
CA SER A 218 -21.81 18.34 14.65
C SER A 218 -21.22 17.31 13.70
N GLY A 219 -21.60 16.05 13.88
CA GLY A 219 -21.10 14.93 13.06
C GLY A 219 -19.62 14.58 13.23
N ARG A 220 -18.86 15.25 14.09
CA ARG A 220 -17.42 14.99 14.28
C ARG A 220 -17.10 14.46 15.67
N TYR A 221 -16.36 13.36 15.71
CA TYR A 221 -15.92 12.70 16.93
C TYR A 221 -14.42 12.46 16.91
N ILE A 222 -13.83 12.38 18.09
CA ILE A 222 -12.45 11.97 18.30
C ILE A 222 -12.39 10.82 19.29
N ALA A 223 -11.45 9.93 19.11
CA ALA A 223 -11.14 8.88 20.08
C ALA A 223 -9.63 8.69 20.21
N VAL A 224 -9.23 8.22 21.39
CA VAL A 224 -7.87 7.74 21.63
C VAL A 224 -8.00 6.32 22.19
N VAL A 225 -7.29 5.39 21.58
CA VAL A 225 -7.30 3.98 21.96
C VAL A 225 -5.89 3.43 21.94
N GLU A 226 -5.68 2.26 22.54
CA GLU A 226 -4.40 1.58 22.50
C GLU A 226 -4.16 0.89 21.13
N GLU A 227 -2.90 0.73 20.75
CA GLU A 227 -2.48 0.07 19.50
C GLU A 227 -3.09 -1.32 19.32
N ARG A 228 -3.19 -2.10 20.43
CA ARG A 228 -3.85 -3.42 20.41
C ARG A 228 -5.30 -3.40 19.95
N GLN A 229 -6.02 -2.28 20.16
CA GLN A 229 -7.40 -2.10 19.69
C GLN A 229 -7.42 -1.71 18.21
N LEU A 230 -6.51 -0.83 17.79
CA LEU A 230 -6.37 -0.46 16.37
C LEU A 230 -6.08 -1.70 15.51
N GLU A 231 -5.21 -2.59 15.98
CA GLU A 231 -4.97 -3.87 15.29
C GLU A 231 -6.24 -4.72 15.17
N GLN A 232 -7.09 -4.72 16.19
CA GLN A 232 -8.37 -5.45 16.15
C GLN A 232 -9.35 -4.82 15.18
N PHE A 233 -9.41 -3.46 15.12
CA PHE A 233 -10.26 -2.76 14.17
C PHE A 233 -9.82 -3.02 12.73
N ALA A 234 -8.51 -2.96 12.46
CA ALA A 234 -7.94 -3.28 11.17
C ALA A 234 -8.23 -4.73 10.73
N LYS A 235 -8.06 -5.71 11.64
CA LYS A 235 -8.38 -7.13 11.38
C LYS A 235 -9.86 -7.36 11.04
N ARG A 236 -10.77 -6.54 11.60
CA ARG A 236 -12.21 -6.57 11.29
C ARG A 236 -12.58 -5.72 10.08
N GLY A 237 -11.60 -5.09 9.42
CA GLY A 237 -11.84 -4.21 8.27
C GLY A 237 -12.66 -2.96 8.60
N TYR A 238 -12.64 -2.50 9.86
CA TYR A 238 -13.47 -1.39 10.35
C TYR A 238 -14.97 -1.63 10.11
N ASP A 239 -15.49 -2.75 10.61
CA ASP A 239 -16.89 -3.17 10.49
C ASP A 239 -17.91 -2.14 11.02
N VAL A 240 -17.46 -1.11 11.73
CA VAL A 240 -18.25 0.04 12.14
C VAL A 240 -18.86 0.80 10.96
N LEU A 241 -18.18 0.82 9.81
CA LEU A 241 -18.70 1.43 8.58
C LEU A 241 -20.01 0.78 8.15
N ASP A 242 -20.04 -0.57 8.12
CA ASP A 242 -21.25 -1.34 7.78
C ASP A 242 -22.38 -1.16 8.81
N LYS A 243 -22.01 -1.11 10.09
CA LYS A 243 -22.98 -0.90 11.19
C LYS A 243 -23.65 0.47 11.11
N ILE A 244 -22.91 1.52 10.75
CA ILE A 244 -23.46 2.87 10.57
C ILE A 244 -24.40 2.89 9.37
N ARG A 245 -24.01 2.30 8.23
CA ARG A 245 -24.88 2.20 7.03
C ARG A 245 -26.18 1.44 7.32
N ALA A 246 -26.12 0.44 8.18
CA ALA A 246 -27.26 -0.38 8.54
C ALA A 246 -28.24 0.28 9.54
N LEU A 247 -27.91 1.45 10.12
CA LEU A 247 -28.79 2.14 11.09
C LEU A 247 -30.11 2.57 10.46
N ASP A 248 -30.10 3.04 9.23
CA ASP A 248 -31.29 3.34 8.45
C ASP A 248 -31.00 3.20 6.96
N PRO A 249 -31.46 2.11 6.31
CA PRO A 249 -31.23 1.89 4.88
C PRO A 249 -31.95 2.90 3.96
N SER A 250 -32.93 3.64 4.46
CA SER A 250 -33.64 4.68 3.70
C SER A 250 -32.85 5.97 3.61
N VAL A 251 -31.86 6.14 4.50
CA VAL A 251 -30.98 7.30 4.58
C VAL A 251 -29.59 6.85 4.20
N ASN A 252 -28.99 7.52 3.24
CA ASN A 252 -27.60 7.25 2.84
C ASN A 252 -26.61 7.75 3.91
N LEU A 253 -26.65 7.14 5.09
CA LEU A 253 -25.79 7.49 6.22
C LEU A 253 -24.45 6.77 6.09
N SER A 254 -23.34 7.51 6.09
CA SER A 254 -22.00 6.97 6.11
C SER A 254 -21.07 7.76 7.03
N ILE A 255 -19.91 7.18 7.33
CA ILE A 255 -18.91 7.80 8.20
C ILE A 255 -17.52 7.60 7.59
N SER A 256 -16.72 8.65 7.64
CA SER A 256 -15.29 8.59 7.31
C SER A 256 -14.45 8.57 8.57
N ILE A 257 -13.39 7.76 8.58
CA ILE A 257 -12.52 7.57 9.75
C ILE A 257 -11.08 7.83 9.34
N GLY A 258 -10.42 8.74 10.05
CA GLY A 258 -8.98 8.94 9.95
C GLY A 258 -8.29 8.41 11.19
N VAL A 259 -7.24 7.61 11.01
CA VAL A 259 -6.49 6.96 12.08
C VAL A 259 -5.02 7.31 11.98
N GLY A 260 -4.45 7.85 13.06
CA GLY A 260 -3.01 8.07 13.21
C GLY A 260 -2.43 7.07 14.20
N ARG A 261 -1.49 6.24 13.74
CA ARG A 261 -0.83 5.20 14.56
C ARG A 261 0.68 5.15 14.32
N GLY A 262 1.42 4.66 15.31
CA GLY A 262 2.88 4.56 15.23
C GLY A 262 3.63 5.89 15.40
N ALA A 263 2.93 7.00 15.65
CA ALA A 263 3.50 8.32 15.86
C ALA A 263 4.37 8.41 17.11
N LYS A 264 5.30 9.35 17.17
CA LYS A 264 6.17 9.55 18.34
C LYS A 264 5.47 10.31 19.46
N THR A 265 4.50 11.16 19.12
CA THR A 265 3.74 12.00 20.06
C THR A 265 2.25 11.94 19.74
N LEU A 266 1.40 12.25 20.75
CA LEU A 266 -0.05 12.35 20.54
C LEU A 266 -0.44 13.45 19.54
N ARG A 267 0.32 14.56 19.49
CA ARG A 267 0.09 15.62 18.50
C ARG A 267 0.32 15.10 17.07
N GLU A 268 1.44 14.44 16.87
CA GLU A 268 1.74 13.82 15.57
C GLU A 268 0.67 12.78 15.20
N ALA A 269 0.21 11.96 16.16
CA ALA A 269 -0.89 11.01 15.93
C ALA A 269 -2.19 11.71 15.52
N GLN A 270 -2.50 12.85 16.14
CA GLN A 270 -3.65 13.67 15.77
C GLN A 270 -3.50 14.25 14.35
N ASP A 271 -2.34 14.83 14.03
CA ASP A 271 -2.07 15.39 12.70
C ASP A 271 -2.17 14.30 11.62
N MET A 272 -1.62 13.11 11.89
CA MET A 272 -1.74 11.95 11.03
C MET A 272 -3.20 11.50 10.86
N ALA A 273 -3.99 11.47 11.94
CA ALA A 273 -5.40 11.09 11.89
C ALA A 273 -6.24 12.09 11.06
N VAL A 274 -5.94 13.39 11.18
CA VAL A 274 -6.62 14.43 10.38
C VAL A 274 -6.26 14.26 8.90
N GLN A 275 -4.98 14.08 8.56
CA GLN A 275 -4.56 13.82 7.19
C GLN A 275 -5.18 12.54 6.63
N ALA A 276 -5.27 11.48 7.45
CA ALA A 276 -5.94 10.24 7.06
C ALA A 276 -7.44 10.45 6.81
N LEU A 277 -8.12 11.26 7.63
CA LEU A 277 -9.52 11.61 7.41
C LEU A 277 -9.71 12.39 6.10
N ASP A 278 -8.86 13.39 5.84
CA ASP A 278 -8.88 14.16 4.60
C ASP A 278 -8.67 13.25 3.39
N MET A 279 -7.78 12.24 3.54
CA MET A 279 -7.56 11.25 2.52
C MET A 279 -8.79 10.36 2.32
N ALA A 280 -9.43 9.87 3.40
CA ALA A 280 -10.66 9.09 3.32
C ALA A 280 -11.78 9.85 2.62
N GLN A 281 -11.97 11.13 2.97
CA GLN A 281 -12.96 12.01 2.34
C GLN A 281 -12.65 12.28 0.86
N GLY A 282 -11.38 12.58 0.55
CA GLY A 282 -10.92 12.79 -0.83
C GLY A 282 -11.03 11.55 -1.72
N ARG A 283 -11.25 10.36 -1.14
CA ARG A 283 -11.54 9.11 -1.85
C ARG A 283 -13.04 8.80 -1.96
N GLY A 284 -13.89 9.73 -1.54
CA GLY A 284 -15.33 9.60 -1.62
C GLY A 284 -16.02 9.26 -0.29
N GLY A 285 -15.33 9.33 0.84
CA GLY A 285 -15.91 9.01 2.15
C GLY A 285 -16.26 7.53 2.33
N ASP A 286 -17.06 7.23 3.37
CA ASP A 286 -17.52 5.87 3.71
C ASP A 286 -16.38 4.85 3.84
N GLN A 287 -15.25 5.27 4.43
CA GLN A 287 -14.07 4.44 4.58
C GLN A 287 -13.23 4.86 5.78
N ALA A 288 -12.40 3.95 6.25
CA ALA A 288 -11.34 4.23 7.19
C ALA A 288 -9.99 4.31 6.46
N ALA A 289 -9.20 5.33 6.78
CA ALA A 289 -7.82 5.46 6.35
C ALA A 289 -6.93 5.44 7.59
N GLU A 290 -5.96 4.54 7.61
CA GLU A 290 -4.88 4.52 8.59
C GLU A 290 -3.63 5.17 8.02
N MET A 291 -3.05 6.10 8.74
CA MET A 291 -1.75 6.67 8.44
C MET A 291 -0.74 6.18 9.47
N THR A 292 0.34 5.60 8.97
CA THR A 292 1.53 5.20 9.72
C THR A 292 2.76 5.93 9.17
N PRO A 293 3.91 5.92 9.83
CA PRO A 293 5.16 6.43 9.25
C PRO A 293 5.53 5.78 7.89
N ASP A 294 5.03 4.57 7.62
CA ASP A 294 5.31 3.83 6.39
C ASP A 294 4.32 4.14 5.25
N GLY A 295 3.21 4.86 5.54
CA GLY A 295 2.22 5.24 4.54
C GLY A 295 0.77 5.02 4.97
N PHE A 296 -0.13 4.97 3.96
CA PHE A 296 -1.58 4.83 4.16
C PHE A 296 -2.07 3.42 3.87
N THR A 297 -3.04 2.98 4.69
CA THR A 297 -3.85 1.77 4.45
C THR A 297 -5.32 2.15 4.48
N PHE A 298 -6.14 1.56 3.60
CA PHE A 298 -7.55 1.91 3.44
C PHE A 298 -8.46 0.71 3.67
N TYR A 299 -9.62 0.94 4.29
CA TYR A 299 -10.64 -0.06 4.59
C TYR A 299 -12.03 0.49 4.22
N GLY A 300 -12.90 -0.31 3.63
CA GLY A 300 -14.24 0.11 3.20
C GLY A 300 -14.23 0.77 1.81
N GLY A 301 -15.05 1.80 1.60
CA GLY A 301 -15.18 2.49 0.31
C GLY A 301 -16.01 1.71 -0.72
N VAL A 302 -17.02 0.97 -0.25
CA VAL A 302 -17.87 0.09 -1.07
C VAL A 302 -19.12 0.82 -1.54
N SER A 303 -19.57 1.86 -0.82
CA SER A 303 -20.79 2.59 -1.19
C SER A 303 -20.52 3.52 -2.38
N HIS A 304 -21.51 3.62 -3.26
CA HIS A 304 -21.60 4.71 -4.23
C HIS A 304 -21.97 5.95 -3.40
N GLY A 305 -21.02 6.86 -3.22
CA GLY A 305 -21.24 8.07 -2.42
C GLY A 305 -22.44 8.87 -2.91
N VAL A 306 -23.08 9.55 -1.98
CA VAL A 306 -24.22 10.44 -2.29
C VAL A 306 -23.71 11.67 -3.00
N GLU A 307 -24.31 11.99 -4.12
CA GLU A 307 -24.11 13.25 -4.82
C GLU A 307 -24.45 14.43 -3.88
N LYS A 308 -23.45 15.19 -3.45
CA LYS A 308 -23.66 16.36 -2.59
C LYS A 308 -24.17 17.53 -3.43
N ARG A 309 -25.42 17.92 -3.22
CA ARG A 309 -26.02 19.09 -3.86
C ARG A 309 -25.64 20.37 -3.13
N SER A 310 -24.46 20.92 -3.33
CA SER A 310 -24.10 22.22 -2.76
C SER A 310 -23.76 23.25 -3.82
N LYS A 311 -24.78 23.83 -4.47
CA LYS A 311 -24.65 25.00 -5.37
C LYS A 311 -23.94 26.17 -4.67
N VAL A 312 -24.08 26.27 -3.34
CA VAL A 312 -23.38 27.28 -2.51
C VAL A 312 -21.87 27.07 -2.53
N ARG A 313 -21.42 25.81 -2.43
CA ARG A 313 -19.99 25.49 -2.46
C ARG A 313 -19.38 25.78 -3.84
N SER A 314 -20.03 25.37 -4.92
CA SER A 314 -19.57 25.66 -6.28
C SER A 314 -19.45 27.16 -6.53
N ARG A 315 -20.39 27.97 -6.01
CA ARG A 315 -20.32 29.42 -6.09
C ARG A 315 -19.13 30.00 -5.29
N ILE A 316 -18.91 29.53 -4.06
CA ILE A 316 -17.79 29.99 -3.23
C ILE A 316 -16.45 29.67 -3.91
N VAL A 317 -16.32 28.46 -4.47
CA VAL A 317 -15.10 28.06 -5.19
C VAL A 317 -14.90 28.90 -6.45
N ALA A 318 -15.97 29.15 -7.22
CA ALA A 318 -15.93 30.03 -8.40
C ALA A 318 -15.48 31.43 -8.03
N ASP A 319 -16.04 32.02 -6.96
CA ASP A 319 -15.63 33.35 -6.47
C ASP A 319 -14.16 33.39 -6.02
N GLN A 320 -13.66 32.34 -5.36
CA GLN A 320 -12.25 32.21 -4.97
C GLN A 320 -11.33 32.07 -6.19
N LEU A 321 -11.73 31.25 -7.17
CA LEU A 321 -10.98 31.06 -8.41
C LEU A 321 -10.87 32.39 -9.18
N VAL A 322 -11.98 33.11 -9.37
CA VAL A 322 -12.01 34.44 -10.00
C VAL A 322 -11.09 35.42 -9.27
N LYS A 323 -11.07 35.40 -7.94
CA LYS A 323 -10.16 36.25 -7.16
C LYS A 323 -8.70 35.93 -7.45
N LEU A 324 -8.33 34.64 -7.46
CA LEU A 324 -6.95 34.21 -7.75
C LEU A 324 -6.53 34.59 -9.19
N ILE A 325 -7.42 34.42 -10.16
CA ILE A 325 -7.19 34.80 -11.56
C ILE A 325 -6.95 36.32 -11.66
N LYS A 326 -7.78 37.16 -11.04
CA LYS A 326 -7.64 38.63 -11.08
C LYS A 326 -6.39 39.15 -10.34
N GLU A 327 -5.82 38.39 -9.42
CA GLU A 327 -4.57 38.74 -8.73
C GLU A 327 -3.34 38.33 -9.55
N ALA A 328 -3.48 37.47 -10.57
CA ALA A 328 -2.41 37.01 -11.42
C ALA A 328 -2.11 37.99 -12.59
N ASP A 329 -0.85 38.03 -13.05
CA ASP A 329 -0.47 38.73 -14.29
C ASP A 329 -0.69 37.84 -15.51
N HIS A 330 -0.52 36.53 -15.36
CA HIS A 330 -0.75 35.52 -16.38
C HIS A 330 -1.31 34.24 -15.71
N VAL A 331 -2.09 33.47 -16.46
CA VAL A 331 -2.56 32.15 -16.04
C VAL A 331 -2.02 31.08 -17.00
N VAL A 332 -1.42 30.03 -16.46
CA VAL A 332 -1.06 28.83 -17.20
C VAL A 332 -1.95 27.69 -16.75
N ILE A 333 -2.73 27.14 -17.66
CA ILE A 333 -3.66 26.03 -17.41
C ILE A 333 -3.02 24.77 -17.95
N MET A 334 -3.06 23.67 -17.21
CA MET A 334 -2.59 22.37 -17.68
C MET A 334 -3.39 21.22 -17.06
N GLY A 335 -3.53 20.14 -17.80
CA GLY A 335 -4.11 18.88 -17.31
C GLY A 335 -3.04 17.85 -16.93
N HIS A 336 -3.41 16.59 -17.05
CA HIS A 336 -2.48 15.47 -16.91
C HIS A 336 -1.70 15.21 -18.21
N ARG A 337 -0.58 14.45 -18.09
CA ARG A 337 0.15 13.95 -19.26
C ARG A 337 -0.78 13.09 -20.11
N MET A 338 -0.67 13.21 -21.44
CA MET A 338 -1.59 12.59 -22.38
C MET A 338 -3.05 13.04 -22.14
N SER A 339 -3.24 14.35 -21.94
CA SER A 339 -4.54 14.98 -21.70
C SER A 339 -5.62 14.45 -22.64
N ASP A 340 -6.75 14.09 -22.08
CA ASP A 340 -7.93 13.61 -22.82
C ASP A 340 -8.98 14.71 -22.99
N LEU A 341 -10.19 14.34 -23.42
CA LEU A 341 -11.24 15.31 -23.69
C LEU A 341 -11.74 16.03 -22.43
N ASP A 342 -11.65 15.40 -21.23
CA ASP A 342 -12.04 16.07 -19.99
C ASP A 342 -10.96 17.07 -19.55
N ALA A 343 -9.69 16.68 -19.61
CA ALA A 343 -8.58 17.58 -19.30
C ALA A 343 -8.54 18.81 -20.20
N ILE A 344 -8.73 18.66 -21.52
CA ILE A 344 -8.71 19.79 -22.46
C ILE A 344 -10.02 20.58 -22.43
N GLY A 345 -11.18 19.91 -22.34
CA GLY A 345 -12.46 20.59 -22.23
C GLY A 345 -12.58 21.44 -20.97
N SER A 346 -12.16 20.89 -19.81
CA SER A 346 -12.12 21.66 -18.56
C SER A 346 -11.09 22.79 -18.60
N ALA A 347 -9.92 22.58 -19.24
CA ALA A 347 -8.92 23.64 -19.43
C ALA A 347 -9.47 24.79 -20.27
N GLU A 348 -10.21 24.49 -21.34
CA GLU A 348 -10.86 25.48 -22.20
C GLU A 348 -11.93 26.27 -21.44
N GLY A 349 -12.73 25.59 -20.62
CA GLY A 349 -13.69 26.27 -19.75
C GLY A 349 -13.05 27.21 -18.73
N VAL A 350 -11.90 26.83 -18.15
CA VAL A 350 -11.12 27.70 -17.27
C VAL A 350 -10.51 28.88 -18.04
N LEU A 351 -10.04 28.63 -19.25
CA LEU A 351 -9.55 29.69 -20.14
C LEU A 351 -10.66 30.72 -20.44
N ARG A 352 -11.91 30.26 -20.65
CA ARG A 352 -13.06 31.18 -20.78
C ARG A 352 -13.24 32.03 -19.52
N ILE A 353 -13.11 31.46 -18.32
CA ILE A 353 -13.16 32.23 -17.06
C ILE A 353 -12.06 33.29 -17.02
N CYS A 354 -10.84 32.96 -17.47
CA CYS A 354 -9.75 33.94 -17.55
C CYS A 354 -10.05 35.06 -18.54
N LYS A 355 -10.60 34.74 -19.72
CA LYS A 355 -11.05 35.73 -20.73
C LYS A 355 -12.14 36.65 -20.17
N ILE A 356 -13.10 36.14 -19.40
CA ILE A 356 -14.13 36.93 -18.72
C ILE A 356 -13.51 37.87 -17.67
N CYS A 357 -12.43 37.45 -17.02
CA CYS A 357 -11.71 38.26 -16.04
C CYS A 357 -10.71 39.25 -16.66
N ASP A 358 -10.58 39.28 -17.98
CA ASP A 358 -9.60 40.09 -18.74
C ASP A 358 -8.14 39.82 -18.32
N VAL A 359 -7.81 38.54 -18.04
CA VAL A 359 -6.48 38.10 -17.63
C VAL A 359 -5.89 37.19 -18.72
N PRO A 360 -4.68 37.48 -19.24
CA PRO A 360 -4.02 36.63 -20.21
C PRO A 360 -3.81 35.20 -19.70
N ALA A 361 -4.19 34.23 -20.51
CA ALA A 361 -4.08 32.82 -20.13
C ALA A 361 -3.77 31.92 -21.32
N VAL A 362 -3.06 30.83 -21.08
CA VAL A 362 -2.72 29.82 -22.10
C VAL A 362 -2.87 28.41 -21.53
N ILE A 363 -3.19 27.46 -22.40
CA ILE A 363 -3.23 26.03 -22.08
C ILE A 363 -1.91 25.38 -22.48
N ALA A 364 -1.15 24.91 -21.50
CA ALA A 364 0.11 24.23 -21.73
C ALA A 364 -0.14 22.74 -21.98
N VAL A 365 0.06 22.28 -23.21
CA VAL A 365 -0.17 20.90 -23.63
C VAL A 365 0.80 20.47 -24.73
N ARG A 366 1.26 19.21 -24.68
CA ARG A 366 2.03 18.59 -25.78
C ARG A 366 1.06 18.03 -26.82
N ARG A 367 0.92 18.74 -27.93
CA ARG A 367 0.00 18.40 -29.02
C ARG A 367 0.27 17.02 -29.66
N ASP A 368 1.52 16.56 -29.61
CA ASP A 368 1.95 15.25 -30.15
C ASP A 368 1.67 14.07 -29.21
N ALA A 369 1.37 14.34 -27.95
CA ALA A 369 1.14 13.33 -26.93
C ALA A 369 -0.28 13.32 -26.34
N THR A 370 -1.12 14.30 -26.66
CA THR A 370 -2.50 14.38 -26.17
C THR A 370 -3.42 13.34 -26.80
N LEU A 371 -4.43 12.89 -26.05
CA LEU A 371 -5.51 12.06 -26.55
C LEU A 371 -6.71 12.88 -27.07
N ALA A 372 -6.73 14.19 -26.80
CA ALA A 372 -7.76 15.14 -27.22
C ALA A 372 -7.41 15.88 -28.53
N GLY A 373 -6.62 15.27 -29.40
CA GLY A 373 -6.20 15.89 -30.65
C GLY A 373 -7.35 16.35 -31.53
N SER A 374 -8.47 15.62 -31.56
CA SER A 374 -9.69 16.01 -32.29
C SER A 374 -10.27 17.33 -31.78
N LEU A 375 -10.39 17.50 -30.46
CA LEU A 375 -10.89 18.73 -29.84
C LEU A 375 -9.93 19.91 -30.07
N ILE A 376 -8.62 19.73 -29.86
CA ILE A 376 -7.63 20.79 -30.08
C ILE A 376 -7.67 21.25 -31.54
N ASN A 377 -7.73 20.33 -32.50
CA ASN A 377 -7.82 20.66 -33.92
C ASN A 377 -9.10 21.43 -34.27
N ALA A 378 -10.24 21.07 -33.65
CA ALA A 378 -11.50 21.79 -33.82
C ALA A 378 -11.44 23.22 -33.25
N LEU A 379 -10.81 23.41 -32.08
CA LEU A 379 -10.57 24.72 -31.45
C LEU A 379 -9.63 25.59 -32.31
N ILE A 380 -8.54 25.01 -32.82
CA ILE A 380 -7.63 25.70 -33.73
C ILE A 380 -8.35 26.13 -35.04
N ALA A 381 -9.17 25.25 -35.62
CA ALA A 381 -9.99 25.56 -36.79
C ALA A 381 -11.01 26.67 -36.52
N ALA A 382 -11.43 26.84 -35.27
CA ALA A 382 -12.28 27.95 -34.81
C ALA A 382 -11.49 29.24 -34.51
N GLY A 383 -10.16 29.29 -34.75
CA GLY A 383 -9.31 30.48 -34.58
C GLY A 383 -8.69 30.63 -33.19
N GLN A 384 -8.63 29.54 -32.39
CA GLN A 384 -8.10 29.57 -31.03
C GLN A 384 -6.70 28.95 -30.94
N GLU A 385 -5.87 29.08 -31.97
CA GLU A 385 -4.52 28.50 -31.99
C GLU A 385 -3.60 29.09 -30.92
N ASP A 386 -3.71 30.42 -30.69
CA ASP A 386 -2.88 31.16 -29.72
C ASP A 386 -3.21 30.77 -28.25
N ASP A 387 -4.31 30.11 -28.01
CA ASP A 387 -4.70 29.63 -26.69
C ASP A 387 -3.85 28.42 -26.20
N PHE A 388 -3.13 27.76 -27.12
CA PHE A 388 -2.35 26.55 -26.83
C PHE A 388 -0.85 26.78 -26.97
N ILE A 389 -0.09 26.36 -25.97
CA ILE A 389 1.37 26.46 -25.95
C ILE A 389 2.04 25.15 -25.55
N ASP A 390 3.21 24.86 -26.15
CA ASP A 390 4.02 23.74 -25.64
C ASP A 390 4.53 24.06 -24.22
N PRO A 391 4.55 23.08 -23.27
CA PRO A 391 4.99 23.33 -21.91
C PRO A 391 6.36 24.02 -21.78
N LYS A 392 7.31 23.72 -22.66
CA LYS A 392 8.60 24.41 -22.68
C LYS A 392 8.49 25.87 -23.14
N GLY A 393 7.57 26.15 -24.07
CA GLY A 393 7.26 27.49 -24.55
C GLY A 393 6.59 28.37 -23.50
N ALA A 394 5.87 27.76 -22.54
CA ALA A 394 5.24 28.46 -21.43
C ALA A 394 6.25 28.94 -20.36
N LEU A 395 7.41 28.30 -20.21
CA LEU A 395 8.37 28.63 -19.15
C LEU A 395 8.85 30.09 -19.13
N PRO A 396 9.11 30.75 -20.29
CA PRO A 396 9.56 32.15 -20.31
C PRO A 396 8.52 33.18 -19.83
N ILE A 397 7.22 32.83 -19.89
CA ILE A 397 6.14 33.77 -19.50
C ILE A 397 5.76 33.61 -18.01
N ILE A 398 6.37 32.66 -17.29
CA ILE A 398 6.08 32.43 -15.88
C ILE A 398 6.81 33.40 -14.97
N SER A 399 6.08 34.06 -14.08
CA SER A 399 6.57 34.94 -13.03
C SER A 399 6.11 34.47 -11.65
N GLN A 400 6.55 35.13 -10.57
CA GLN A 400 6.05 34.91 -9.22
C GLN A 400 4.57 35.33 -9.02
N ARG A 401 3.99 36.02 -9.99
CA ARG A 401 2.57 36.38 -10.01
C ARG A 401 1.74 35.55 -10.97
N THR A 402 2.37 34.58 -11.64
CA THR A 402 1.66 33.64 -12.51
C THR A 402 0.90 32.60 -11.69
N LEU A 403 -0.36 32.41 -12.01
CA LEU A 403 -1.21 31.37 -11.44
C LEU A 403 -1.17 30.13 -12.35
N CYS A 404 -0.79 28.99 -11.78
CA CYS A 404 -0.96 27.69 -12.43
C CYS A 404 -2.30 27.07 -12.03
N ILE A 405 -3.16 26.75 -13.02
CA ILE A 405 -4.40 26.02 -12.78
C ILE A 405 -4.25 24.61 -13.35
N VAL A 406 -4.29 23.63 -12.45
CA VAL A 406 -4.23 22.21 -12.82
C VAL A 406 -5.65 21.67 -12.85
N VAL A 407 -6.05 21.09 -13.99
CA VAL A 407 -7.38 20.49 -14.19
C VAL A 407 -7.25 18.99 -14.39
N ASP A 408 -8.28 18.26 -13.97
CA ASP A 408 -8.43 16.82 -14.19
C ASP A 408 -7.26 15.96 -13.67
N THR A 409 -6.49 16.48 -12.75
CA THR A 409 -5.53 15.71 -11.95
C THR A 409 -5.08 16.50 -10.73
N TYR A 410 -4.87 15.80 -9.63
CA TYR A 410 -4.22 16.34 -8.42
C TYR A 410 -2.87 15.68 -8.16
N GLN A 411 -2.50 14.68 -8.96
CA GLN A 411 -1.26 13.90 -8.74
C GLN A 411 -0.05 14.60 -9.36
N LEU A 412 0.93 14.94 -8.52
CA LEU A 412 2.19 15.58 -8.95
C LEU A 412 2.95 14.79 -10.03
N GLY A 413 2.85 13.46 -9.99
CA GLY A 413 3.48 12.58 -10.97
C GLY A 413 2.81 12.57 -12.35
N LEU A 414 1.55 13.00 -12.45
CA LEU A 414 0.75 12.96 -13.68
C LEU A 414 0.60 14.29 -14.37
N VAL A 415 0.89 15.43 -13.71
CA VAL A 415 0.74 16.76 -14.34
C VAL A 415 1.53 16.86 -15.65
N GLU A 416 1.03 17.63 -16.58
CA GLU A 416 1.66 17.85 -17.90
C GLU A 416 3.10 18.34 -17.78
N SER A 417 3.36 19.32 -16.89
CA SER A 417 4.70 19.83 -16.61
C SER A 417 4.90 20.14 -15.14
N ARG A 418 5.77 19.38 -14.50
CA ARG A 418 6.18 19.64 -13.12
C ARG A 418 6.96 20.94 -12.98
N GLU A 419 7.74 21.31 -14.01
CA GLU A 419 8.55 22.52 -14.00
C GLU A 419 7.69 23.78 -13.99
N ILE A 420 6.57 23.81 -14.75
CA ILE A 420 5.58 24.90 -14.72
C ILE A 420 5.01 25.02 -13.30
N LEU A 421 4.56 23.91 -12.71
CA LEU A 421 3.96 23.89 -11.39
C LEU A 421 4.91 24.43 -10.30
N GLU A 422 6.19 24.06 -10.35
CA GLU A 422 7.21 24.48 -9.38
C GLU A 422 7.63 25.95 -9.53
N LYS A 423 7.51 26.53 -10.73
CA LYS A 423 7.92 27.92 -11.02
C LYS A 423 6.81 28.94 -10.78
N CYS A 424 5.56 28.55 -10.87
CA CYS A 424 4.43 29.46 -10.64
C CYS A 424 4.33 29.89 -9.18
N GLY A 425 3.90 31.13 -8.93
CA GLY A 425 3.78 31.68 -7.58
C GLY A 425 2.56 31.20 -6.83
N LYS A 426 1.47 30.88 -7.54
CA LYS A 426 0.22 30.34 -6.97
C LYS A 426 -0.26 29.15 -7.78
N VAL A 427 -0.96 28.25 -7.12
CA VAL A 427 -1.49 27.02 -7.71
C VAL A 427 -2.96 26.82 -7.33
N ALA A 428 -3.80 26.52 -8.32
CA ALA A 428 -5.16 26.06 -8.11
C ALA A 428 -5.33 24.65 -8.73
N VAL A 429 -6.09 23.79 -8.09
CA VAL A 429 -6.37 22.42 -8.56
C VAL A 429 -7.87 22.22 -8.64
N ILE A 430 -8.36 21.73 -9.79
CA ILE A 430 -9.76 21.37 -10.04
C ILE A 430 -9.78 19.92 -10.52
N ASP A 431 -10.29 19.00 -9.70
CA ASP A 431 -10.21 17.57 -9.99
C ASP A 431 -11.35 16.79 -9.36
N HIS A 432 -11.76 15.70 -10.02
CA HIS A 432 -12.82 14.80 -9.58
C HIS A 432 -12.32 13.39 -9.25
N HIS A 433 -11.06 13.08 -9.48
CA HIS A 433 -10.48 11.77 -9.21
C HIS A 433 -10.42 11.47 -7.71
N ARG A 434 -10.51 10.19 -7.32
CA ARG A 434 -10.33 9.77 -5.93
C ARG A 434 -8.91 10.05 -5.45
N LYS A 435 -8.76 10.74 -4.33
CA LYS A 435 -7.47 11.17 -3.80
C LYS A 435 -6.55 9.97 -3.49
N GLY A 436 -5.34 9.99 -4.02
CA GLY A 436 -4.28 9.00 -3.80
C GLY A 436 -3.04 9.62 -3.17
N VAL A 437 -2.00 8.82 -2.99
CA VAL A 437 -0.70 9.26 -2.47
C VAL A 437 0.05 10.05 -3.55
N GLY A 438 0.83 11.10 -3.17
CA GLY A 438 1.62 11.90 -4.12
C GLY A 438 0.85 13.06 -4.76
N PHE A 439 -0.08 13.65 -4.01
CA PHE A 439 -0.87 14.82 -4.43
C PHE A 439 -0.07 16.14 -4.36
N ILE A 440 -0.59 17.18 -5.02
CA ILE A 440 -0.05 18.54 -4.97
C ILE A 440 -0.35 19.11 -3.58
N GLU A 441 0.66 19.16 -2.70
CA GLU A 441 0.51 19.58 -1.29
C GLU A 441 0.33 21.08 -1.13
N LYS A 442 0.97 21.89 -1.98
CA LYS A 442 0.94 23.34 -1.91
C LYS A 442 0.08 23.89 -3.03
N ALA A 443 -1.21 24.04 -2.77
CA ALA A 443 -2.15 24.71 -3.64
C ALA A 443 -2.92 25.78 -2.85
N ASP A 444 -3.10 26.95 -3.44
CA ASP A 444 -3.84 28.08 -2.86
C ASP A 444 -5.36 27.86 -2.93
N LEU A 445 -5.81 27.07 -3.92
CA LEU A 445 -7.18 26.61 -4.06
C LEU A 445 -7.19 25.14 -4.48
N VAL A 446 -7.97 24.32 -3.76
CA VAL A 446 -8.23 22.93 -4.12
C VAL A 446 -9.72 22.71 -4.21
N CYS A 447 -10.21 22.52 -5.43
CA CYS A 447 -11.54 22.01 -5.70
C CYS A 447 -11.43 20.53 -6.07
N HIS A 448 -11.64 19.68 -5.09
CA HIS A 448 -11.57 18.23 -5.26
C HIS A 448 -12.93 17.63 -4.91
N GLU A 449 -13.63 17.11 -5.90
CA GLU A 449 -15.03 16.63 -5.81
C GLU A 449 -15.18 15.22 -6.43
N PRO A 450 -14.85 14.14 -5.67
CA PRO A 450 -14.89 12.76 -6.19
C PRO A 450 -16.28 12.26 -6.61
N TYR A 451 -17.32 13.04 -6.37
CA TYR A 451 -18.69 12.72 -6.77
C TYR A 451 -19.12 13.43 -8.06
N ALA A 452 -18.36 14.39 -8.53
CA ALA A 452 -18.56 14.96 -9.85
C ALA A 452 -18.21 13.92 -10.92
N SER A 453 -18.91 13.94 -12.03
CA SER A 453 -18.65 13.00 -13.13
C SER A 453 -17.35 13.28 -13.86
N SER A 454 -16.92 14.55 -13.87
CA SER A 454 -15.76 15.02 -14.63
C SER A 454 -15.29 16.40 -14.14
N ALA A 455 -14.08 16.80 -14.45
CA ALA A 455 -13.59 18.16 -14.24
C ALA A 455 -14.37 19.18 -15.09
N SER A 456 -14.80 18.79 -16.28
CA SER A 456 -15.67 19.60 -17.17
C SER A 456 -17.04 19.89 -16.54
N GLU A 457 -17.63 18.95 -15.77
CA GLU A 457 -18.83 19.21 -14.98
C GLU A 457 -18.60 20.34 -13.99
N LEU A 458 -17.52 20.26 -13.18
CA LEU A 458 -17.16 21.26 -12.17
C LEU A 458 -16.95 22.64 -12.79
N VAL A 459 -16.18 22.71 -13.87
CA VAL A 459 -15.91 23.98 -14.57
C VAL A 459 -17.18 24.54 -15.19
N THR A 460 -18.08 23.70 -15.73
CA THR A 460 -19.38 24.12 -16.24
C THR A 460 -20.26 24.74 -15.13
N GLU A 461 -20.22 24.19 -13.92
CA GLU A 461 -20.90 24.80 -12.77
C GLU A 461 -20.32 26.18 -12.42
N PHE A 462 -18.98 26.34 -12.42
CA PHE A 462 -18.35 27.64 -12.14
C PHE A 462 -18.75 28.69 -13.17
N LEU A 463 -18.79 28.34 -14.44
CA LEU A 463 -19.20 29.21 -15.52
C LEU A 463 -20.63 29.75 -15.39
N GLN A 464 -21.50 29.08 -14.62
CA GLN A 464 -22.84 29.58 -14.33
C GLN A 464 -22.82 30.80 -13.39
N TYR A 465 -21.77 30.96 -12.55
CA TYR A 465 -21.62 32.03 -11.56
C TYR A 465 -20.67 33.13 -11.97
N VAL A 466 -19.94 32.97 -13.10
CA VAL A 466 -18.93 33.92 -13.58
C VAL A 466 -19.43 34.64 -14.83
N GLY A 467 -19.25 35.97 -14.87
CA GLY A 467 -19.62 36.80 -16.01
C GLY A 467 -21.13 36.97 -16.21
N ASP A 468 -21.49 37.83 -17.16
CA ASP A 468 -22.86 38.10 -17.58
C ASP A 468 -23.36 37.09 -18.64
N ARG A 469 -24.59 37.30 -19.18
CA ARG A 469 -25.17 36.39 -20.17
C ARG A 469 -24.39 36.30 -21.48
N ASP A 470 -23.75 37.40 -21.87
CA ASP A 470 -22.99 37.52 -23.14
C ASP A 470 -21.57 36.98 -23.02
N ASP A 471 -21.09 36.72 -21.78
CA ASP A 471 -19.71 36.25 -21.49
C ASP A 471 -19.61 34.70 -21.48
N LYS A 472 -20.71 34.00 -21.66
CA LYS A 472 -20.74 32.52 -21.58
C LYS A 472 -19.91 31.86 -22.68
N PRO A 473 -19.57 30.57 -22.52
CA PRO A 473 -18.82 29.83 -23.54
C PRO A 473 -19.48 29.91 -24.91
N ASN A 474 -18.69 30.07 -25.95
CA ASN A 474 -19.18 29.90 -27.32
C ASN A 474 -19.45 28.40 -27.60
N ARG A 475 -20.01 28.12 -28.79
CA ARG A 475 -20.44 26.76 -29.15
C ARG A 475 -19.32 25.73 -29.02
N ILE A 476 -18.14 25.98 -29.60
CA ILE A 476 -17.05 25.00 -29.62
C ILE A 476 -16.44 24.77 -28.23
N GLU A 477 -16.36 25.79 -27.39
CA GLU A 477 -15.94 25.68 -25.99
C GLU A 477 -16.95 24.87 -25.18
N ALA A 478 -18.26 25.09 -25.41
CA ALA A 478 -19.32 24.30 -24.79
C ALA A 478 -19.34 22.83 -25.27
N GLU A 479 -19.02 22.59 -26.56
CA GLU A 479 -18.85 21.25 -27.11
C GLU A 479 -17.63 20.54 -26.50
N GLY A 480 -16.51 21.25 -26.25
CA GLY A 480 -15.34 20.74 -25.56
C GLY A 480 -15.65 20.30 -24.13
N LEU A 481 -16.32 21.14 -23.34
CA LEU A 481 -16.80 20.78 -21.99
C LEU A 481 -17.76 19.58 -22.00
N LEU A 482 -18.70 19.55 -22.95
CA LEU A 482 -19.64 18.44 -23.06
C LEU A 482 -18.94 17.14 -23.46
N SER A 483 -17.89 17.21 -24.28
CA SER A 483 -17.10 16.03 -24.65
C SER A 483 -16.38 15.42 -23.46
N GLY A 484 -15.84 16.23 -22.53
CA GLY A 484 -15.26 15.77 -21.29
C GLY A 484 -16.29 15.02 -20.43
N ILE A 485 -17.46 15.62 -20.20
CA ILE A 485 -18.55 14.96 -19.47
C ILE A 485 -18.92 13.63 -20.13
N MET A 486 -19.09 13.59 -21.45
CA MET A 486 -19.47 12.38 -22.19
C MET A 486 -18.39 11.29 -22.13
N LEU A 487 -17.10 11.68 -22.12
CA LEU A 487 -16.00 10.74 -22.00
C LEU A 487 -16.05 9.99 -20.66
N ASP A 488 -16.07 10.72 -19.56
CA ASP A 488 -15.98 10.14 -18.22
C ASP A 488 -17.25 9.43 -17.77
N THR A 489 -18.40 9.88 -18.26
CA THR A 489 -19.68 9.21 -18.01
C THR A 489 -19.99 8.07 -18.96
N ARG A 490 -19.15 7.81 -19.96
CA ARG A 490 -19.45 6.89 -21.07
C ARG A 490 -20.82 7.15 -21.65
N ASP A 491 -21.00 8.30 -22.24
CA ASP A 491 -22.29 8.74 -22.81
C ASP A 491 -23.42 8.70 -21.76
N PHE A 492 -23.21 9.27 -20.57
CA PHE A 492 -24.15 9.34 -19.45
C PHE A 492 -24.60 7.97 -18.88
N THR A 493 -23.76 6.94 -19.04
CA THR A 493 -24.05 5.59 -18.54
C THR A 493 -23.47 5.34 -17.15
N LEU A 494 -22.31 5.91 -16.83
CA LEU A 494 -21.60 5.72 -15.57
C LEU A 494 -21.41 7.05 -14.84
N HIS A 495 -21.35 7.01 -13.51
CA HIS A 495 -21.05 8.18 -12.66
C HIS A 495 -21.89 9.42 -12.98
N THR A 496 -23.13 9.23 -13.47
CA THR A 496 -24.02 10.30 -13.93
C THR A 496 -25.04 10.61 -12.84
N GLY A 497 -24.95 11.81 -12.30
CA GLY A 497 -25.90 12.33 -11.32
C GLY A 497 -26.79 13.43 -11.89
N VAL A 498 -27.59 14.03 -11.01
CA VAL A 498 -28.45 15.17 -11.40
C VAL A 498 -27.63 16.37 -11.84
N ARG A 499 -26.49 16.63 -11.14
CA ARG A 499 -25.54 17.71 -11.48
C ARG A 499 -24.97 17.56 -12.89
N THR A 500 -24.65 16.33 -13.28
CA THR A 500 -24.13 16.02 -14.62
C THR A 500 -25.14 16.42 -15.70
N PHE A 501 -26.44 16.07 -15.52
CA PHE A 501 -27.49 16.48 -16.45
C PHE A 501 -27.76 17.99 -16.41
N GLU A 502 -27.70 18.64 -15.26
CA GLU A 502 -27.81 20.11 -15.14
C GLU A 502 -26.65 20.80 -15.88
N ALA A 503 -25.40 20.31 -15.76
CA ALA A 503 -24.24 20.81 -16.51
C ALA A 503 -24.40 20.60 -18.02
N ALA A 504 -24.80 19.41 -18.47
CA ALA A 504 -25.06 19.13 -19.87
C ALA A 504 -26.19 20.02 -20.44
N ALA A 505 -27.27 20.23 -19.68
CA ALA A 505 -28.34 21.15 -20.07
C ALA A 505 -27.88 22.61 -20.17
N ALA A 506 -26.93 23.06 -19.30
CA ALA A 506 -26.31 24.38 -19.39
C ALA A 506 -25.49 24.52 -20.69
N LEU A 507 -24.66 23.51 -21.01
CA LEU A 507 -23.85 23.50 -22.22
C LEU A 507 -24.69 23.47 -23.48
N ARG A 508 -25.81 22.75 -23.48
CA ARG A 508 -26.82 22.84 -24.58
C ARG A 508 -27.36 24.25 -24.74
N ARG A 509 -27.65 24.97 -23.65
CA ARG A 509 -28.08 26.39 -23.72
C ARG A 509 -27.00 27.32 -24.26
N TYR A 510 -25.71 26.97 -24.05
CA TYR A 510 -24.56 27.69 -24.63
C TYR A 510 -24.31 27.33 -26.11
N GLY A 511 -25.12 26.41 -26.68
CA GLY A 511 -25.07 26.07 -28.10
C GLY A 511 -24.34 24.79 -28.46
N ALA A 512 -23.89 24.00 -27.46
CA ALA A 512 -23.25 22.71 -27.74
C ALA A 512 -24.22 21.77 -28.48
N GLU A 513 -23.76 21.14 -29.56
CA GLU A 513 -24.53 20.17 -30.34
C GLU A 513 -23.96 18.76 -30.18
N THR A 514 -24.78 17.83 -29.73
CA THR A 514 -24.33 16.45 -29.40
C THR A 514 -23.79 15.72 -30.63
N GLU A 515 -24.28 16.04 -31.84
CA GLU A 515 -23.75 15.46 -33.08
C GLU A 515 -22.30 15.88 -33.34
N HIS A 516 -21.95 17.15 -33.12
CA HIS A 516 -20.59 17.65 -33.26
C HIS A 516 -19.69 17.08 -32.15
N VAL A 517 -20.22 17.03 -30.92
CA VAL A 517 -19.47 16.39 -29.80
C VAL A 517 -19.18 14.93 -30.14
N ARG A 518 -20.10 14.21 -30.78
CA ARG A 518 -19.87 12.81 -31.18
C ARG A 518 -18.73 12.67 -32.17
N GLN A 519 -18.52 13.63 -33.09
CA GLN A 519 -17.41 13.63 -34.03
C GLN A 519 -16.05 13.80 -33.37
N LEU A 520 -15.99 14.39 -32.16
CA LEU A 520 -14.74 14.48 -31.38
C LEU A 520 -14.24 13.12 -30.89
N PHE A 521 -15.10 12.12 -30.85
CA PHE A 521 -14.81 10.72 -30.50
C PHE A 521 -14.51 9.84 -31.71
N ASP A 522 -14.51 10.41 -32.92
CA ASP A 522 -14.22 9.64 -34.11
C ASP A 522 -12.79 9.08 -34.05
N VAL A 523 -12.68 7.80 -34.36
CA VAL A 523 -11.42 7.07 -34.39
C VAL A 523 -10.97 6.82 -35.82
N SER A 524 -9.68 6.77 -36.03
CA SER A 524 -9.14 6.41 -37.35
C SER A 524 -9.51 4.97 -37.74
N MET A 525 -9.58 4.68 -39.04
CA MET A 525 -9.82 3.33 -39.53
C MET A 525 -8.77 2.34 -38.98
N VAL A 526 -7.53 2.78 -38.80
CA VAL A 526 -6.44 1.98 -38.23
C VAL A 526 -6.72 1.62 -36.76
N GLU A 527 -7.14 2.58 -35.96
CA GLU A 527 -7.53 2.38 -34.56
C GLU A 527 -8.75 1.47 -34.46
N TYR A 528 -9.80 1.74 -35.27
CA TYR A 528 -11.01 0.92 -35.30
C TYR A 528 -10.73 -0.53 -35.66
N THR A 529 -9.98 -0.78 -36.74
CA THR A 529 -9.65 -2.15 -37.18
C THR A 529 -8.76 -2.86 -36.20
N THR A 530 -7.81 -2.14 -35.57
CA THR A 530 -6.95 -2.69 -34.52
C THR A 530 -7.77 -3.09 -33.30
N LYS A 531 -8.66 -2.20 -32.82
CA LYS A 531 -9.55 -2.48 -31.71
C LYS A 531 -10.46 -3.68 -31.99
N ALA A 532 -11.12 -3.71 -33.15
CA ALA A 532 -12.00 -4.81 -33.56
C ALA A 532 -11.24 -6.15 -33.61
N ARG A 533 -10.00 -6.15 -34.12
CA ARG A 533 -9.16 -7.35 -34.14
C ARG A 533 -8.84 -7.80 -32.71
N LEU A 534 -8.38 -6.91 -31.82
CA LEU A 534 -8.06 -7.24 -30.44
C LEU A 534 -9.27 -7.82 -29.69
N VAL A 535 -10.47 -7.29 -29.92
CA VAL A 535 -11.70 -7.81 -29.32
C VAL A 535 -12.06 -9.19 -29.89
N SER A 536 -11.94 -9.40 -31.22
CA SER A 536 -12.27 -10.67 -31.86
C SER A 536 -11.30 -11.83 -31.50
N GLU A 537 -10.05 -11.53 -31.18
CA GLU A 537 -9.02 -12.48 -30.77
C GLU A 537 -9.11 -12.88 -29.29
N ALA A 538 -10.07 -12.32 -28.52
CA ALA A 538 -10.20 -12.56 -27.10
C ALA A 538 -10.60 -14.01 -26.79
N GLN A 539 -9.96 -14.59 -25.78
CA GLN A 539 -10.28 -15.93 -25.28
C GLN A 539 -10.77 -15.83 -23.84
N MET A 540 -11.84 -16.56 -23.56
CA MET A 540 -12.40 -16.61 -22.21
C MET A 540 -11.59 -17.53 -21.30
N TYR A 541 -11.25 -17.05 -20.10
CA TYR A 541 -10.56 -17.80 -19.07
C TYR A 541 -11.11 -17.43 -17.68
N ARG A 542 -11.81 -18.35 -17.01
CA ARG A 542 -12.38 -18.18 -15.64
C ARG A 542 -13.16 -16.87 -15.44
N GLY A 543 -14.02 -16.49 -16.39
CA GLY A 543 -14.77 -15.23 -16.34
C GLY A 543 -13.99 -14.01 -16.76
N CYS A 544 -12.76 -14.17 -17.22
CA CYS A 544 -11.93 -13.10 -17.75
C CYS A 544 -11.74 -13.25 -19.27
N ALA A 545 -11.76 -12.15 -20.01
CA ALA A 545 -11.40 -12.11 -21.42
C ALA A 545 -9.92 -11.75 -21.57
N ILE A 546 -9.15 -12.58 -22.24
CA ILE A 546 -7.70 -12.39 -22.45
C ILE A 546 -7.41 -12.31 -23.95
N THR A 547 -6.91 -11.17 -24.40
CA THR A 547 -6.38 -10.98 -25.76
C THR A 547 -4.87 -10.83 -25.67
N VAL A 548 -4.18 -11.49 -26.60
CA VAL A 548 -2.73 -11.36 -26.75
C VAL A 548 -2.43 -11.18 -28.23
N SER A 549 -1.79 -10.07 -28.59
CA SER A 549 -1.48 -9.71 -29.96
C SER A 549 -0.01 -9.34 -30.13
N GLY A 550 0.47 -9.47 -31.36
CA GLY A 550 1.76 -8.97 -31.76
C GLY A 550 1.86 -7.45 -31.73
N GLU A 551 2.85 -6.90 -32.41
CA GLU A 551 3.10 -5.45 -32.44
C GLU A 551 1.94 -4.69 -33.08
N VAL A 552 1.57 -3.59 -32.45
CA VAL A 552 0.51 -2.68 -32.89
C VAL A 552 1.16 -1.36 -33.28
N ALA A 553 0.64 -0.74 -34.34
CA ALA A 553 1.11 0.55 -34.81
C ALA A 553 1.08 1.61 -33.68
N PRO A 554 2.08 2.49 -33.58
CA PRO A 554 2.14 3.51 -32.53
C PRO A 554 0.88 4.35 -32.42
N GLU A 555 0.24 4.66 -33.55
CA GLU A 555 -0.98 5.44 -33.67
C GLU A 555 -2.20 4.72 -33.06
N ALA A 556 -2.16 3.39 -33.00
CA ALA A 556 -3.27 2.58 -32.49
C ALA A 556 -3.10 2.14 -31.01
N ARG A 557 -2.19 2.75 -30.26
CA ARG A 557 -1.98 2.40 -28.83
C ARG A 557 -3.22 2.66 -27.96
N VAL A 558 -4.00 3.68 -28.30
CA VAL A 558 -5.26 3.99 -27.61
C VAL A 558 -6.27 2.85 -27.78
N ALA A 559 -6.26 2.18 -28.93
CA ALA A 559 -7.13 1.03 -29.21
C ALA A 559 -6.97 -0.12 -28.24
N ILE A 560 -5.78 -0.28 -27.59
CA ILE A 560 -5.52 -1.34 -26.60
C ILE A 560 -6.41 -1.13 -25.35
N ALA A 561 -6.45 0.09 -24.83
CA ALA A 561 -7.27 0.41 -23.65
C ALA A 561 -8.77 0.37 -24.01
N GLN A 562 -9.13 0.83 -25.19
CA GLN A 562 -10.51 0.77 -25.71
C GLN A 562 -10.96 -0.69 -25.90
N ALA A 563 -10.11 -1.57 -26.47
CA ALA A 563 -10.43 -2.98 -26.60
C ALA A 563 -10.66 -3.66 -25.25
N ALA A 564 -9.86 -3.31 -24.24
CA ALA A 564 -10.06 -3.83 -22.89
C ALA A 564 -11.41 -3.38 -22.29
N ASN A 565 -11.85 -2.15 -22.56
CA ASN A 565 -13.17 -1.67 -22.16
C ASN A 565 -14.30 -2.37 -22.93
N ASP A 566 -14.17 -2.52 -24.25
CA ASP A 566 -15.18 -3.15 -25.10
C ASP A 566 -15.40 -4.62 -24.70
N LEU A 567 -14.35 -5.35 -24.32
CA LEU A 567 -14.44 -6.72 -23.82
C LEU A 567 -15.31 -6.85 -22.56
N LEU A 568 -15.39 -5.82 -21.71
CA LEU A 568 -16.27 -5.84 -20.53
C LEU A 568 -17.76 -5.71 -20.87
N THR A 569 -18.12 -5.31 -22.10
CA THR A 569 -19.52 -5.26 -22.56
C THR A 569 -20.03 -6.64 -22.98
N ILE A 570 -19.14 -7.63 -23.10
CA ILE A 570 -19.49 -9.00 -23.49
C ILE A 570 -20.07 -9.74 -22.29
N GLN A 571 -21.14 -10.46 -22.51
CA GLN A 571 -21.84 -11.22 -21.47
C GLN A 571 -20.89 -12.21 -20.76
N ASN A 572 -20.96 -12.29 -19.43
CA ASN A 572 -20.13 -13.15 -18.58
C ASN A 572 -18.64 -12.79 -18.52
N VAL A 573 -18.24 -11.59 -18.91
CA VAL A 573 -16.89 -11.06 -18.71
C VAL A 573 -16.88 -10.20 -17.46
N GLU A 574 -16.15 -10.62 -16.43
CA GLU A 574 -15.94 -9.90 -15.17
C GLU A 574 -14.72 -8.99 -15.22
N ALA A 575 -13.69 -9.41 -15.98
CA ALA A 575 -12.46 -8.65 -16.20
C ALA A 575 -11.89 -8.93 -17.58
N SER A 576 -11.11 -7.99 -18.11
CA SER A 576 -10.45 -8.09 -19.40
C SER A 576 -8.97 -7.76 -19.29
N PHE A 577 -8.15 -8.47 -20.07
CA PHE A 577 -6.70 -8.31 -20.14
C PHE A 577 -6.28 -8.27 -21.61
N VAL A 578 -5.81 -7.12 -22.07
CA VAL A 578 -5.32 -6.95 -23.44
C VAL A 578 -3.81 -6.76 -23.39
N ALA A 579 -3.08 -7.72 -23.88
CA ALA A 579 -1.63 -7.78 -23.90
C ALA A 579 -1.10 -7.61 -25.34
N VAL A 580 -0.27 -6.60 -25.55
CA VAL A 580 0.24 -6.26 -26.88
C VAL A 580 1.75 -6.09 -26.83
N GLN A 581 2.44 -6.60 -27.82
CA GLN A 581 3.87 -6.43 -27.96
C GLN A 581 4.21 -4.98 -28.29
N VAL A 582 5.12 -4.38 -27.51
CA VAL A 582 5.63 -3.03 -27.74
C VAL A 582 7.15 -3.05 -27.56
N GLY A 583 7.86 -2.90 -28.67
CA GLY A 583 9.32 -3.05 -28.67
C GLY A 583 9.78 -4.41 -28.16
N GLY A 584 10.72 -4.45 -27.20
CA GLY A 584 11.24 -5.71 -26.61
C GLY A 584 10.41 -6.30 -25.47
N GLY A 585 9.16 -5.89 -25.25
CA GLY A 585 8.31 -6.36 -24.16
C GLY A 585 6.83 -6.40 -24.50
N VAL A 586 6.00 -6.77 -23.54
CA VAL A 586 4.54 -6.83 -23.68
C VAL A 586 3.89 -5.88 -22.67
N ASN A 587 3.08 -4.95 -23.19
CA ASN A 587 2.25 -4.07 -22.38
C ASN A 587 0.87 -4.70 -22.17
N ILE A 588 0.40 -4.73 -20.94
CA ILE A 588 -0.89 -5.30 -20.56
C ILE A 588 -1.78 -4.18 -20.04
N SER A 589 -2.97 -4.05 -20.62
CA SER A 589 -4.06 -3.21 -20.11
C SER A 589 -5.12 -4.11 -19.49
N ALA A 590 -5.46 -3.89 -18.23
CA ALA A 590 -6.45 -4.66 -17.50
C ALA A 590 -7.62 -3.79 -17.07
N ARG A 591 -8.86 -4.32 -17.19
CA ARG A 591 -10.10 -3.65 -16.80
C ARG A 591 -11.01 -4.62 -16.05
N SER A 592 -11.91 -4.09 -15.21
CA SER A 592 -12.88 -4.88 -14.45
C SER A 592 -14.14 -4.08 -14.17
N LEU A 593 -15.25 -4.78 -13.98
CA LEU A 593 -16.52 -4.20 -13.48
C LEU A 593 -16.56 -4.11 -11.94
N GLY A 594 -15.45 -4.41 -11.25
CA GLY A 594 -15.32 -4.33 -9.79
C GLY A 594 -15.36 -5.67 -9.05
N ALA A 595 -15.95 -6.72 -9.63
CA ALA A 595 -15.96 -8.07 -9.04
C ALA A 595 -14.55 -8.70 -8.96
N VAL A 596 -13.68 -8.39 -9.91
CA VAL A 596 -12.28 -8.81 -9.95
C VAL A 596 -11.40 -7.60 -9.69
N ASN A 597 -10.51 -7.68 -8.69
CA ASN A 597 -9.53 -6.63 -8.44
C ASN A 597 -8.32 -6.81 -9.38
N VAL A 598 -8.34 -6.09 -10.51
CA VAL A 598 -7.26 -6.19 -11.50
C VAL A 598 -5.95 -5.57 -11.02
N GLN A 599 -5.97 -4.69 -10.04
CA GLN A 599 -4.77 -4.12 -9.43
C GLN A 599 -3.90 -5.23 -8.83
N VAL A 600 -4.46 -6.08 -7.98
CA VAL A 600 -3.74 -7.18 -7.32
C VAL A 600 -3.13 -8.13 -8.34
N ILE A 601 -3.88 -8.41 -9.43
CA ILE A 601 -3.39 -9.28 -10.52
C ILE A 601 -2.21 -8.61 -11.23
N MET A 602 -2.31 -7.31 -11.55
CA MET A 602 -1.22 -6.60 -12.24
C MET A 602 0.00 -6.36 -11.35
N GLU A 603 -0.18 -6.12 -10.06
CA GLU A 603 0.92 -6.01 -9.09
C GLU A 603 1.74 -7.31 -9.00
N SER A 604 1.10 -8.48 -9.07
CA SER A 604 1.81 -9.77 -9.14
C SER A 604 2.65 -9.95 -10.41
N LEU A 605 2.35 -9.16 -11.45
CA LEU A 605 3.10 -9.11 -12.71
C LEU A 605 4.11 -7.94 -12.76
N GLY A 606 4.30 -7.23 -11.64
CA GLY A 606 5.20 -6.07 -11.56
C GLY A 606 4.63 -4.77 -12.12
N GLY A 607 3.31 -4.70 -12.25
CA GLY A 607 2.56 -3.52 -12.66
C GLY A 607 1.86 -2.83 -11.49
N GLY A 608 0.78 -2.10 -11.78
CA GLY A 608 -0.02 -1.41 -10.79
C GLY A 608 -1.27 -0.79 -11.40
N GLY A 609 -2.04 -0.08 -10.57
CA GLY A 609 -3.26 0.60 -10.99
C GLY A 609 -4.29 0.69 -9.87
N HIS A 610 -5.56 0.58 -10.23
CA HIS A 610 -6.71 0.57 -9.35
C HIS A 610 -7.52 -0.72 -9.49
N GLN A 611 -8.48 -0.92 -8.59
CA GLN A 611 -9.32 -2.13 -8.57
C GLN A 611 -9.96 -2.45 -9.93
N THR A 612 -10.41 -1.44 -10.66
CA THR A 612 -11.11 -1.59 -11.95
C THR A 612 -10.24 -1.33 -13.16
N MET A 613 -9.10 -0.68 -13.01
CA MET A 613 -8.16 -0.33 -14.09
C MET A 613 -6.73 -0.50 -13.61
N ALA A 614 -5.96 -1.32 -14.32
CA ALA A 614 -4.56 -1.54 -14.00
C ALA A 614 -3.75 -1.85 -15.27
N ALA A 615 -2.44 -1.75 -15.18
CA ALA A 615 -1.53 -2.04 -16.28
C ALA A 615 -0.26 -2.70 -15.79
N ALA A 616 0.40 -3.46 -16.66
CA ALA A 616 1.73 -4.01 -16.40
C ALA A 616 2.57 -4.00 -17.67
N GLN A 617 3.89 -3.94 -17.51
CA GLN A 617 4.84 -4.07 -18.61
C GLN A 617 5.79 -5.22 -18.33
N LEU A 618 5.74 -6.25 -19.15
CA LEU A 618 6.61 -7.41 -19.07
C LEU A 618 7.76 -7.25 -20.07
N LYS A 619 9.00 -7.18 -19.55
CA LYS A 619 10.20 -7.04 -20.39
C LYS A 619 10.71 -8.40 -20.86
N HIS A 620 11.26 -8.44 -22.08
CA HIS A 620 11.91 -9.63 -22.66
C HIS A 620 11.03 -10.90 -22.66
N ILE A 621 9.75 -10.74 -23.01
CA ILE A 621 8.78 -11.85 -23.06
C ILE A 621 8.00 -11.83 -24.36
N THR A 622 7.61 -13.02 -24.84
CA THR A 622 6.73 -13.14 -26.01
C THR A 622 5.26 -12.98 -25.61
N PRO A 623 4.38 -12.61 -26.55
CA PRO A 623 2.95 -12.51 -26.31
C PRO A 623 2.34 -13.79 -25.71
N GLU A 624 2.70 -14.96 -26.20
CA GLU A 624 2.18 -16.26 -25.73
C GLU A 624 2.60 -16.55 -24.29
N ALA A 625 3.87 -16.23 -23.94
CA ALA A 625 4.35 -16.38 -22.59
C ALA A 625 3.68 -15.35 -21.63
N ALA A 626 3.31 -14.16 -22.13
CA ALA A 626 2.53 -13.19 -21.37
C ALA A 626 1.12 -13.73 -21.06
N ARG A 627 0.44 -14.42 -22.01
CA ARG A 627 -0.84 -15.10 -21.78
C ARG A 627 -0.76 -16.07 -20.60
N SER A 628 0.26 -16.94 -20.61
CA SER A 628 0.45 -17.93 -19.54
C SER A 628 0.66 -17.28 -18.18
N ARG A 629 1.42 -16.18 -18.12
CA ARG A 629 1.62 -15.43 -16.87
C ARG A 629 0.35 -14.77 -16.38
N ILE A 630 -0.47 -14.19 -17.27
CA ILE A 630 -1.77 -13.60 -16.92
C ILE A 630 -2.69 -14.69 -16.35
N GLN A 631 -2.77 -15.87 -16.99
CA GLN A 631 -3.58 -16.99 -16.52
C GLN A 631 -3.13 -17.46 -15.13
N THR A 632 -1.81 -17.61 -14.91
CA THR A 632 -1.26 -17.96 -13.59
C THR A 632 -1.61 -16.94 -12.53
N ALA A 633 -1.51 -15.65 -12.84
CA ALA A 633 -1.85 -14.57 -11.91
C ALA A 633 -3.36 -14.56 -11.56
N ILE A 634 -4.23 -14.84 -12.54
CA ILE A 634 -5.68 -15.00 -12.31
C ILE A 634 -5.94 -16.20 -11.40
N ASP A 635 -5.25 -17.32 -11.61
CA ASP A 635 -5.40 -18.53 -10.80
C ASP A 635 -5.02 -18.28 -9.34
N GLN A 636 -3.86 -17.66 -9.12
CA GLN A 636 -3.38 -17.28 -7.78
C GLN A 636 -4.37 -16.34 -7.08
N TYR A 637 -4.88 -15.34 -7.78
CA TYR A 637 -5.89 -14.44 -7.26
C TYR A 637 -7.17 -15.16 -6.85
N ARG A 638 -7.72 -16.05 -7.71
CA ARG A 638 -8.93 -16.83 -7.43
C ARG A 638 -8.74 -17.83 -6.29
N GLU A 639 -7.56 -18.42 -6.14
CA GLU A 639 -7.22 -19.30 -5.01
C GLU A 639 -7.11 -18.53 -3.69
N ALA A 640 -6.51 -17.34 -3.72
CA ALA A 640 -6.46 -16.48 -2.54
C ALA A 640 -7.85 -16.06 -2.07
N GLN A 641 -8.75 -15.72 -3.00
CA GLN A 641 -10.15 -15.40 -2.68
C GLN A 641 -10.91 -16.58 -2.05
N LYS A 642 -10.67 -17.82 -2.53
CA LYS A 642 -11.30 -19.02 -1.93
C LYS A 642 -10.82 -19.30 -0.50
N LYS A 643 -9.57 -18.95 -0.19
CA LYS A 643 -9.01 -19.13 1.18
C LYS A 643 -9.45 -18.04 2.16
N SER A 644 -9.87 -16.88 1.69
CA SER A 644 -10.35 -15.75 2.49
C SER A 644 -11.87 -15.64 2.59
N GLY A 645 -12.62 -16.50 1.92
CA GLY A 645 -14.08 -16.65 2.09
C GLY A 645 -14.41 -17.37 3.40
N PRO A 646 -15.58 -17.10 4.05
CA PRO A 646 -15.97 -17.81 5.27
C PRO A 646 -16.02 -19.31 4.99
N GLU A 647 -15.36 -20.09 5.86
CA GLU A 647 -15.42 -21.55 5.85
C GLU A 647 -16.90 -21.97 5.81
N SER A 648 -17.28 -22.68 4.75
CA SER A 648 -18.55 -23.39 4.71
C SER A 648 -18.57 -24.35 5.89
N GLU A 649 -19.53 -24.17 6.81
CA GLU A 649 -19.83 -25.13 7.88
C GLU A 649 -19.86 -26.55 7.31
N PRO A 650 -19.25 -27.54 8.00
CA PRO A 650 -19.31 -28.90 7.54
C PRO A 650 -20.76 -29.39 7.67
N GLU A 651 -21.31 -29.91 6.58
CA GLU A 651 -22.53 -30.72 6.57
C GLU A 651 -22.39 -31.89 7.55
N GLN A 652 -22.80 -31.68 8.80
CA GLN A 652 -23.03 -32.78 9.74
C GLN A 652 -24.46 -32.74 10.28
N LYS A 653 -25.17 -33.84 9.99
CA LYS A 653 -26.42 -34.33 10.64
C LYS A 653 -27.74 -33.74 10.14
N LYS A 654 -28.16 -34.19 8.96
CA LYS A 654 -29.56 -34.63 8.77
C LYS A 654 -29.56 -36.13 8.59
N LYS A 655 -29.47 -36.88 9.66
CA LYS A 655 -29.99 -38.26 9.84
C LYS A 655 -30.26 -38.38 11.33
N ASP A 656 -31.52 -38.42 11.64
CA ASP A 656 -32.23 -38.94 12.79
C ASP A 656 -33.33 -37.97 13.21
N LYS A 657 -34.46 -38.15 12.56
CA LYS A 657 -35.82 -38.13 13.14
C LYS A 657 -36.83 -38.47 12.03
N GLN A 658 -37.05 -39.77 11.91
CA GLN A 658 -38.38 -40.30 11.66
C GLN A 658 -39.07 -40.55 12.98
#